data_e7e941817a2eabb13c2dfbee6f6e731b
#
_entry.id   e7e941817a2eabb13c2dfbee6f6e731b
#
_cell.length_a   1.000
_cell.length_b   1.000
_cell.length_c   1.000
_cell.angle_alpha   90.00
_cell.angle_beta   90.00
_cell.angle_gamma   90.00
#
_symmetry.space_group_name_H-M   'P 1'
#
loop_
_entity.id
_entity.type
_entity.pdbx_description
1 polymer ?
#
loop_
_entity_poly.entity_id
_entity_poly.type
_entity_poly.pdbx_seq_one_letter_code
_entity_poly.pdbx_strand_id
1 'polypeptide(L)'
;MQRSEALKLIKENEKHYEALFSEYNPVTGVGSPIERVRLYLSHEEQSYILLPHYMAKAEILSDIINNYKSVDDYLAHNTDIPREELYDAISQLRIKYDFEFWAATCATIYDKTTSQEVFFRLRQAQRKLLKILVDQLFEGKPIRLILLKARQWGGSTLIQLFMAWIQLFHRKNWNSVIAAHIEEAARNIRSMYTLMAEKHPPEIQEVRLKAFEGSQKNKKVVDRGCVIYIGSMERPNSLHSGNYKLVHCSEVGYWKATAQRKPSDFVNAFAGSVPLEPFTIVALESTAKGTGNFFHNTWQGAVAGENAYTPVFVAWWEIDMYAKQFASEEEKVAFVMSMDEYEHSMFMLGATLEGLHWYREKKGDFENAWDMQEQFPSTPEEAFITSGQKAHHPLYIKQMEKFVKPPLYIGEMVADARYGVEAINHSLQFMEQANGEFYVWKLPDKTSQLYNDRYVVSLDIGGSGNKADWSVIRVLDRLMVKDGGVPEFVATYRFHLDQDLTAWRAVQVAKFYNDALLVVERNSLRRKGTEGNYTLTVLDEIVDVYPNLYYRDDPDKIKEGIPPRYGFFTDRNNKELIVTAINRGLRELCFIERDIRMLNECGFYELKPDGTYGAIDGQHDDIYMSSGINLYVSEQLPIPTPMLSLTTEEHQQFRVRTESSF
;
A
#
# COMPACT_ATOMS: atom_id res chain seq x y z
N MET A 1 34.93 -1.97 -2.31
CA MET A 1 34.97 -2.29 -3.77
C MET A 1 36.34 -1.97 -4.33
N GLN A 2 36.85 -2.78 -5.31
CA GLN A 2 38.12 -2.48 -6.00
C GLN A 2 37.86 -1.50 -7.17
N ARG A 3 38.92 -0.70 -7.52
CA ARG A 3 38.83 0.29 -8.63
C ARG A 3 38.41 -0.35 -9.96
N SER A 4 38.84 -1.58 -10.25
CA SER A 4 38.46 -2.31 -11.45
C SER A 4 36.97 -2.68 -11.53
N GLU A 5 36.34 -2.91 -10.39
CA GLU A 5 34.91 -3.16 -10.27
C GLU A 5 34.13 -1.86 -10.44
N ALA A 6 34.61 -0.76 -9.85
CA ALA A 6 34.01 0.56 -10.01
C ALA A 6 33.98 0.98 -11.50
N LEU A 7 35.04 0.74 -12.26
CA LEU A 7 35.07 1.02 -13.68
C LEU A 7 34.08 0.18 -14.52
N LYS A 8 33.76 -1.07 -14.07
CA LYS A 8 32.72 -1.87 -14.75
C LYS A 8 31.35 -1.27 -14.52
N LEU A 9 31.02 -0.83 -13.29
CA LEU A 9 29.75 -0.19 -13.00
C LEU A 9 29.60 1.15 -13.74
N ILE A 10 30.68 1.93 -13.87
CA ILE A 10 30.65 3.17 -14.68
C ILE A 10 30.31 2.86 -16.14
N LYS A 11 30.88 1.80 -16.70
CA LYS A 11 30.55 1.38 -18.07
C LYS A 11 29.10 0.87 -18.18
N GLU A 12 28.59 0.19 -17.18
CA GLU A 12 27.20 -0.26 -17.14
C GLU A 12 26.23 0.92 -17.01
N ASN A 13 26.62 1.98 -16.31
CA ASN A 13 25.86 3.22 -16.19
C ASN A 13 25.53 3.86 -17.54
N GLU A 14 26.36 3.68 -18.57
CA GLU A 14 26.05 4.19 -19.91
C GLU A 14 24.72 3.66 -20.43
N LYS A 15 24.40 2.38 -20.18
CA LYS A 15 23.14 1.76 -20.58
C LYS A 15 21.95 2.32 -19.79
N HIS A 16 22.13 2.52 -18.47
CA HIS A 16 21.10 3.14 -17.63
C HIS A 16 20.83 4.57 -18.06
N TYR A 17 21.87 5.30 -18.37
CA TYR A 17 21.78 6.67 -18.84
C TYR A 17 21.09 6.74 -20.21
N GLU A 18 21.46 5.90 -21.18
CA GLU A 18 20.81 5.81 -22.49
C GLU A 18 19.31 5.45 -22.35
N ALA A 19 18.95 4.54 -21.44
CA ALA A 19 17.56 4.18 -21.19
C ALA A 19 16.72 5.35 -20.63
N LEU A 20 17.30 6.15 -19.73
CA LEU A 20 16.63 7.30 -19.10
C LEU A 20 16.59 8.54 -20.01
N PHE A 21 17.68 8.79 -20.76
CA PHE A 21 17.87 9.97 -21.62
C PHE A 21 17.84 9.63 -23.10
N SER A 22 17.14 8.54 -23.49
CA SER A 22 17.00 8.16 -24.90
C SER A 22 16.44 9.30 -25.74
N GLU A 23 16.89 9.37 -27.00
CA GLU A 23 16.41 10.36 -27.96
C GLU A 23 14.88 10.32 -28.06
N TYR A 24 14.26 11.49 -27.98
CA TYR A 24 12.83 11.64 -28.07
C TYR A 24 12.45 12.86 -28.91
N ASN A 25 11.75 12.59 -30.01
CA ASN A 25 11.21 13.63 -30.87
C ASN A 25 9.75 13.35 -31.22
N PRO A 26 8.79 13.99 -30.52
CA PRO A 26 7.36 13.77 -30.76
C PRO A 26 6.88 14.23 -32.13
N VAL A 27 7.63 15.11 -32.81
CA VAL A 27 7.27 15.56 -34.17
C VAL A 27 7.61 14.49 -35.23
N THR A 28 8.75 13.84 -35.12
CA THR A 28 9.13 12.72 -36.00
C THR A 28 8.65 11.37 -35.49
N GLY A 29 8.27 11.26 -34.23
CA GLY A 29 7.85 10.02 -33.56
C GLY A 29 8.99 9.15 -33.05
N VAL A 30 10.25 9.61 -33.17
CA VAL A 30 11.43 8.90 -32.67
C VAL A 30 11.38 8.83 -31.14
N GLY A 31 11.72 7.66 -30.57
CA GLY A 31 11.75 7.44 -29.12
C GLY A 31 10.38 7.39 -28.43
N SER A 32 9.28 7.33 -29.18
CA SER A 32 7.93 7.14 -28.65
C SER A 32 7.80 5.75 -27.98
N PRO A 33 7.10 5.63 -26.85
CA PRO A 33 6.81 4.36 -26.22
C PRO A 33 5.65 3.60 -26.92
N ILE A 34 4.93 4.28 -27.81
CA ILE A 34 3.79 3.75 -28.56
C ILE A 34 4.31 3.07 -29.82
N GLU A 35 3.76 1.92 -30.18
CA GLU A 35 4.09 1.24 -31.43
C GLU A 35 3.76 2.12 -32.63
N ARG A 36 4.71 2.28 -33.54
CA ARG A 36 4.63 3.20 -34.68
C ARG A 36 4.95 2.53 -36.01
N VAL A 37 4.33 3.03 -37.06
CA VAL A 37 4.60 2.66 -38.45
C VAL A 37 5.29 3.81 -39.18
N ARG A 38 6.11 3.50 -40.19
CA ARG A 38 6.77 4.50 -41.03
C ARG A 38 5.83 5.02 -42.10
N LEU A 39 5.74 6.33 -42.19
CA LEU A 39 5.21 7.03 -43.35
C LEU A 39 6.36 7.76 -44.04
N TYR A 40 6.78 7.28 -45.21
CA TYR A 40 7.80 7.97 -46.01
C TYR A 40 7.20 9.24 -46.61
N LEU A 41 7.84 10.38 -46.36
CA LEU A 41 7.47 11.67 -46.97
C LEU A 41 8.05 11.76 -48.37
N SER A 42 9.37 11.46 -48.49
CA SER A 42 10.06 11.29 -49.77
C SER A 42 10.88 10.01 -49.73
N HIS A 43 10.76 9.20 -50.76
CA HIS A 43 11.54 7.98 -50.90
C HIS A 43 12.99 8.30 -51.39
N GLU A 44 13.14 9.32 -52.20
CA GLU A 44 14.44 9.75 -52.74
C GLU A 44 15.32 10.31 -51.61
N GLU A 45 14.75 11.15 -50.78
CA GLU A 45 15.47 11.77 -49.65
C GLU A 45 15.54 10.86 -48.41
N GLN A 46 14.92 9.67 -48.44
CA GLN A 46 14.76 8.78 -47.27
C GLN A 46 14.14 9.48 -46.06
N SER A 47 13.35 10.54 -46.31
CA SER A 47 12.67 11.27 -45.26
C SER A 47 11.37 10.56 -44.85
N TYR A 48 11.18 10.38 -43.55
CA TYR A 48 9.99 9.72 -42.99
C TYR A 48 9.60 10.28 -41.62
N ILE A 49 8.34 10.04 -41.23
CA ILE A 49 7.84 10.19 -39.87
C ILE A 49 7.29 8.87 -39.36
N LEU A 50 7.30 8.71 -38.05
CA LEU A 50 6.74 7.55 -37.35
C LEU A 50 5.37 7.91 -36.78
N LEU A 51 4.32 7.26 -37.28
CA LEU A 51 2.93 7.47 -36.84
C LEU A 51 2.49 6.34 -35.90
N PRO A 52 1.64 6.59 -34.90
CA PRO A 52 1.03 5.53 -34.13
C PRO A 52 0.38 4.48 -35.03
N HIS A 53 0.63 3.20 -34.76
CA HIS A 53 0.17 2.09 -35.63
C HIS A 53 -1.34 2.10 -35.92
N TYR A 54 -2.16 2.51 -34.94
CA TYR A 54 -3.60 2.60 -35.10
C TYR A 54 -4.04 3.71 -36.07
N MET A 55 -3.20 4.71 -36.35
CA MET A 55 -3.46 5.72 -37.37
C MET A 55 -3.37 5.19 -38.80
N ALA A 56 -2.58 4.13 -39.03
CA ALA A 56 -2.48 3.49 -40.35
C ALA A 56 -3.81 2.92 -40.87
N LYS A 57 -4.82 2.83 -39.99
CA LYS A 57 -6.20 2.41 -40.36
C LYS A 57 -7.03 3.55 -40.94
N ALA A 58 -6.58 4.81 -40.84
CA ALA A 58 -7.26 5.93 -41.50
C ALA A 58 -7.12 5.79 -43.02
N GLU A 59 -8.23 5.94 -43.77
CA GLU A 59 -8.32 5.62 -45.19
C GLU A 59 -7.17 6.19 -46.03
N ILE A 60 -6.93 7.50 -45.91
CA ILE A 60 -5.84 8.17 -46.64
C ILE A 60 -4.44 7.67 -46.25
N LEU A 61 -4.17 7.42 -44.96
CA LEU A 61 -2.89 6.89 -44.49
C LEU A 61 -2.69 5.43 -44.89
N SER A 62 -3.79 4.64 -44.80
CA SER A 62 -3.78 3.25 -45.24
C SER A 62 -3.50 3.12 -46.72
N ASP A 63 -4.07 3.99 -47.54
CA ASP A 63 -3.83 4.01 -48.98
C ASP A 63 -2.35 4.37 -49.29
N ILE A 64 -1.84 5.46 -48.70
CA ILE A 64 -0.44 5.87 -48.88
C ILE A 64 0.52 4.77 -48.46
N ILE A 65 0.36 4.21 -47.27
CA ILE A 65 1.30 3.23 -46.70
C ILE A 65 1.30 1.91 -47.47
N ASN A 66 0.15 1.46 -47.95
CA ASN A 66 0.02 0.14 -48.58
C ASN A 66 0.27 0.17 -50.11
N ASN A 67 -0.07 1.28 -50.77
CA ASN A 67 -0.12 1.33 -52.24
C ASN A 67 0.96 2.23 -52.88
N TYR A 68 1.60 3.09 -52.07
CA TYR A 68 2.60 4.05 -52.57
C TYR A 68 3.91 3.98 -51.78
N LYS A 69 5.00 4.39 -52.41
CA LYS A 69 6.33 4.36 -51.77
C LYS A 69 6.52 5.49 -50.75
N SER A 70 5.84 6.61 -50.96
CA SER A 70 5.91 7.81 -50.13
C SER A 70 4.71 8.74 -50.37
N VAL A 71 4.61 9.79 -49.56
CA VAL A 71 3.64 10.89 -49.77
C VAL A 71 3.88 11.58 -51.12
N ASP A 72 5.14 11.77 -51.51
CA ASP A 72 5.47 12.37 -52.79
C ASP A 72 5.04 11.47 -53.99
N ASP A 73 5.19 10.16 -53.85
CA ASP A 73 4.74 9.19 -54.84
C ASP A 73 3.20 9.19 -54.95
N TYR A 74 2.50 9.27 -53.82
CA TYR A 74 1.04 9.43 -53.80
C TYR A 74 0.57 10.69 -54.50
N LEU A 75 1.22 11.85 -54.26
CA LEU A 75 0.90 13.13 -54.90
C LEU A 75 1.17 13.13 -56.38
N ALA A 76 2.21 12.38 -56.85
CA ALA A 76 2.51 12.25 -58.25
C ALA A 76 1.42 11.49 -59.04
N HIS A 77 0.68 10.59 -58.36
CA HIS A 77 -0.44 9.83 -58.95
C HIS A 77 -1.81 10.50 -58.73
N ASN A 78 -1.91 11.44 -57.78
CA ASN A 78 -3.13 12.16 -57.43
C ASN A 78 -2.90 13.68 -57.58
N THR A 79 -2.72 14.13 -58.80
CA THR A 79 -2.29 15.51 -59.13
C THR A 79 -3.37 16.58 -58.84
N ASP A 80 -4.57 16.19 -58.58
CA ASP A 80 -5.73 17.04 -58.22
C ASP A 80 -5.71 17.41 -56.71
N ILE A 81 -4.87 16.75 -55.90
CA ILE A 81 -4.70 17.05 -54.46
C ILE A 81 -3.52 17.99 -54.27
N PRO A 82 -3.73 19.22 -53.79
CA PRO A 82 -2.63 20.11 -53.42
C PRO A 82 -1.77 19.53 -52.30
N ARG A 83 -0.45 19.64 -52.43
CA ARG A 83 0.50 19.17 -51.40
C ARG A 83 0.17 19.69 -49.99
N GLU A 84 -0.12 20.98 -49.89
CA GLU A 84 -0.43 21.63 -48.61
C GLU A 84 -1.68 21.03 -47.98
N GLU A 85 -2.72 20.77 -48.74
CA GLU A 85 -3.96 20.19 -48.25
C GLU A 85 -3.74 18.76 -47.72
N LEU A 86 -2.94 17.94 -48.37
CA LEU A 86 -2.60 16.60 -47.90
C LEU A 86 -1.80 16.66 -46.60
N TYR A 87 -0.79 17.54 -46.48
CA TYR A 87 0.00 17.70 -45.26
C TYR A 87 -0.84 18.24 -44.12
N ASP A 88 -1.76 19.16 -44.38
CA ASP A 88 -2.74 19.63 -43.38
C ASP A 88 -3.67 18.52 -42.91
N ALA A 89 -4.17 17.70 -43.85
CA ALA A 89 -5.01 16.53 -43.48
C ALA A 89 -4.24 15.54 -42.61
N ILE A 90 -3.00 15.22 -42.93
CA ILE A 90 -2.13 14.35 -42.12
C ILE A 90 -1.90 14.98 -40.73
N SER A 91 -1.66 16.31 -40.69
CA SER A 91 -1.44 17.03 -39.41
C SER A 91 -2.69 17.02 -38.54
N GLN A 92 -3.86 17.22 -39.12
CA GLN A 92 -5.15 17.14 -38.41
C GLN A 92 -5.41 15.73 -37.86
N LEU A 93 -5.08 14.70 -38.60
CA LEU A 93 -5.15 13.31 -38.12
C LEU A 93 -4.18 13.09 -36.95
N ARG A 94 -2.97 13.62 -37.01
CA ARG A 94 -2.00 13.54 -35.91
C ARG A 94 -2.48 14.26 -34.66
N ILE A 95 -2.99 15.46 -34.79
CA ILE A 95 -3.55 16.22 -33.66
C ILE A 95 -4.65 15.42 -32.97
N LYS A 96 -5.48 14.71 -33.72
CA LYS A 96 -6.57 13.92 -33.21
C LYS A 96 -6.16 12.57 -32.64
N TYR A 97 -5.16 11.92 -33.20
CA TYR A 97 -4.84 10.52 -32.86
C TYR A 97 -3.43 10.31 -32.31
N ASP A 98 -2.52 11.29 -32.36
CA ASP A 98 -1.16 11.25 -31.83
C ASP A 98 -1.03 12.25 -30.68
N PHE A 99 -1.30 11.79 -29.45
CA PHE A 99 -1.22 12.65 -28.26
C PHE A 99 0.13 13.33 -28.11
N GLU A 100 1.25 12.62 -28.39
CA GLU A 100 2.61 13.16 -28.26
C GLU A 100 2.84 14.34 -29.23
N PHE A 101 2.34 14.21 -30.46
CA PHE A 101 2.41 15.27 -31.45
C PHE A 101 1.57 16.49 -31.03
N TRP A 102 0.29 16.28 -30.66
CA TRP A 102 -0.58 17.36 -30.17
C TRP A 102 0.03 18.05 -28.94
N ALA A 103 0.53 17.29 -27.98
CA ALA A 103 1.10 17.84 -26.75
C ALA A 103 2.32 18.74 -27.04
N ALA A 104 3.17 18.31 -27.97
CA ALA A 104 4.41 19.03 -28.32
C ALA A 104 4.22 20.23 -29.28
N THR A 105 3.02 20.36 -29.88
CA THR A 105 2.75 21.41 -30.87
C THR A 105 1.60 22.35 -30.48
N CYS A 106 0.70 21.91 -29.58
CA CYS A 106 -0.51 22.64 -29.25
C CYS A 106 -0.72 22.85 -27.74
N ALA A 107 -0.15 22.00 -26.87
CA ALA A 107 -0.43 22.08 -25.44
C ALA A 107 0.68 22.80 -24.68
N THR A 108 0.41 24.04 -24.29
CA THR A 108 1.32 24.85 -23.46
C THR A 108 1.19 24.49 -21.99
N ILE A 109 2.34 24.34 -21.32
CA ILE A 109 2.45 24.14 -19.87
C ILE A 109 3.42 25.17 -19.27
N TYR A 110 3.34 25.35 -17.95
CA TYR A 110 4.36 26.05 -17.18
C TYR A 110 5.42 25.05 -16.71
N ASP A 111 6.62 25.18 -17.22
CA ASP A 111 7.77 24.37 -16.77
C ASP A 111 8.37 24.99 -15.50
N LYS A 112 8.26 24.28 -14.39
CA LYS A 112 8.79 24.72 -13.09
C LYS A 112 10.31 24.78 -13.04
N THR A 113 11.00 24.03 -13.89
CA THR A 113 12.47 23.99 -13.94
C THR A 113 13.03 25.27 -14.60
N THR A 114 12.43 25.68 -15.71
CA THR A 114 12.85 26.87 -16.48
C THR A 114 12.07 28.12 -16.08
N SER A 115 10.97 27.98 -15.33
CA SER A 115 10.01 29.04 -15.02
C SER A 115 9.44 29.70 -16.28
N GLN A 116 9.26 28.95 -17.34
CA GLN A 116 8.76 29.40 -18.64
C GLN A 116 7.53 28.64 -19.11
N GLU A 117 6.73 29.28 -19.95
CA GLU A 117 5.67 28.61 -20.71
C GLU A 117 6.29 27.93 -21.93
N VAL A 118 6.10 26.61 -22.03
CA VAL A 118 6.66 25.78 -23.10
C VAL A 118 5.63 24.79 -23.60
N PHE A 119 5.78 24.29 -24.83
CA PHE A 119 4.99 23.15 -25.28
C PHE A 119 5.33 21.86 -24.49
N PHE A 120 4.31 21.04 -24.25
CA PHE A 120 4.44 19.86 -23.42
C PHE A 120 5.17 18.75 -24.16
N ARG A 121 6.48 18.65 -23.99
CA ARG A 121 7.29 17.51 -24.40
C ARG A 121 7.42 16.53 -23.24
N LEU A 122 7.01 15.27 -23.49
CA LEU A 122 6.97 14.27 -22.42
C LEU A 122 8.37 13.81 -22.01
N ARG A 123 8.58 13.70 -20.71
CA ARG A 123 9.77 13.07 -20.11
C ARG A 123 9.62 11.57 -20.05
N GLN A 124 10.68 10.81 -19.76
CA GLN A 124 10.69 9.35 -19.77
C GLN A 124 9.56 8.74 -18.90
N ALA A 125 9.44 9.17 -17.65
CA ALA A 125 8.38 8.69 -16.74
C ALA A 125 6.95 8.99 -17.27
N GLN A 126 6.78 10.14 -17.93
CA GLN A 126 5.50 10.49 -18.56
C GLN A 126 5.21 9.63 -19.80
N ARG A 127 6.23 9.28 -20.59
CA ARG A 127 6.09 8.37 -21.72
C ARG A 127 5.65 6.98 -21.27
N LYS A 128 6.21 6.46 -20.16
CA LYS A 128 5.79 5.20 -19.55
C LYS A 128 4.30 5.22 -19.19
N LEU A 129 3.83 6.27 -18.51
CA LEU A 129 2.42 6.41 -18.16
C LEU A 129 1.53 6.57 -19.39
N LEU A 130 1.97 7.40 -20.37
CA LEU A 130 1.22 7.62 -21.61
C LEU A 130 0.97 6.31 -22.37
N LYS A 131 1.97 5.44 -22.45
CA LYS A 131 1.81 4.14 -23.13
C LYS A 131 0.61 3.37 -22.58
N ILE A 132 0.48 3.29 -21.26
CA ILE A 132 -0.62 2.58 -20.60
C ILE A 132 -1.96 3.23 -20.92
N LEU A 133 -2.04 4.57 -20.89
CA LEU A 133 -3.26 5.31 -21.19
C LEU A 133 -3.71 5.10 -22.64
N VAL A 134 -2.76 5.16 -23.57
CA VAL A 134 -3.02 5.02 -25.02
C VAL A 134 -3.35 3.59 -25.39
N ASP A 135 -2.64 2.61 -24.83
CA ASP A 135 -2.92 1.19 -25.10
C ASP A 135 -4.37 0.85 -24.66
N GLN A 136 -4.78 1.21 -23.44
CA GLN A 136 -6.16 0.99 -22.99
C GLN A 136 -7.20 1.73 -23.84
N LEU A 137 -6.90 2.97 -24.23
CA LEU A 137 -7.80 3.79 -25.04
C LEU A 137 -8.11 3.15 -26.39
N PHE A 138 -7.07 2.74 -27.14
CA PHE A 138 -7.20 2.22 -28.49
C PHE A 138 -7.49 0.71 -28.55
N GLU A 139 -7.31 0.00 -27.44
CA GLU A 139 -7.88 -1.35 -27.24
C GLU A 139 -9.39 -1.32 -26.97
N GLY A 140 -9.98 -0.14 -26.85
CA GLY A 140 -11.41 0.01 -26.60
C GLY A 140 -11.81 -0.27 -25.14
N LYS A 141 -10.86 -0.17 -24.20
CA LYS A 141 -11.09 -0.39 -22.77
C LYS A 141 -11.38 0.91 -22.02
N PRO A 142 -12.17 0.87 -20.94
CA PRO A 142 -12.23 1.99 -20.01
C PRO A 142 -10.90 2.11 -19.25
N ILE A 143 -10.40 3.32 -19.10
CA ILE A 143 -9.16 3.56 -18.36
C ILE A 143 -9.47 3.60 -16.86
N ARG A 144 -8.87 2.69 -16.12
CA ARG A 144 -8.91 2.61 -14.67
C ARG A 144 -7.46 2.55 -14.18
N LEU A 145 -6.98 3.64 -13.61
CA LEU A 145 -5.57 3.83 -13.27
C LEU A 145 -5.41 4.08 -11.76
N ILE A 146 -4.49 3.37 -11.12
CA ILE A 146 -3.94 3.77 -9.83
C ILE A 146 -2.44 4.01 -9.97
N LEU A 147 -2.02 5.26 -9.73
CA LEU A 147 -0.65 5.72 -9.93
C LEU A 147 0.02 6.03 -8.59
N LEU A 148 0.92 5.15 -8.19
CA LEU A 148 1.85 5.37 -7.08
C LEU A 148 3.13 6.00 -7.63
N LYS A 149 3.55 7.13 -7.10
CA LYS A 149 4.57 7.95 -7.74
C LYS A 149 5.50 8.66 -6.76
N ALA A 150 6.72 8.93 -7.17
CA ALA A 150 7.56 9.95 -6.57
C ALA A 150 6.99 11.37 -6.87
N ARG A 151 7.50 12.41 -6.19
CA ARG A 151 6.99 13.78 -6.31
C ARG A 151 7.38 14.46 -7.63
N GLN A 152 6.59 15.43 -8.06
CA GLN A 152 6.90 16.58 -8.96
C GLN A 152 7.40 16.28 -10.39
N TRP A 153 7.16 15.11 -10.96
CA TRP A 153 7.58 14.78 -12.34
C TRP A 153 6.51 15.07 -13.42
N GLY A 154 5.39 15.68 -13.03
CA GLY A 154 4.34 16.11 -13.95
C GLY A 154 3.33 15.04 -14.35
N GLY A 155 3.11 13.99 -13.52
CA GLY A 155 2.10 12.97 -13.75
C GLY A 155 0.67 13.54 -13.79
N SER A 156 0.33 14.41 -12.84
CA SER A 156 -0.97 15.10 -12.81
C SER A 156 -1.20 15.96 -14.04
N THR A 157 -0.13 16.62 -14.56
CA THR A 157 -0.19 17.40 -15.81
C THR A 157 -0.54 16.51 -16.99
N LEU A 158 0.14 15.35 -17.12
CA LEU A 158 -0.15 14.41 -18.19
C LEU A 158 -1.61 13.92 -18.15
N ILE A 159 -2.12 13.51 -16.98
CA ILE A 159 -3.50 13.05 -16.83
C ILE A 159 -4.49 14.15 -17.25
N GLN A 160 -4.27 15.39 -16.81
CA GLN A 160 -5.15 16.51 -17.16
C GLN A 160 -5.14 16.83 -18.66
N LEU A 161 -3.97 16.88 -19.27
CA LEU A 161 -3.87 17.15 -20.71
C LEU A 161 -4.42 15.99 -21.54
N PHE A 162 -4.28 14.75 -21.07
CA PHE A 162 -4.90 13.59 -21.74
C PHE A 162 -6.44 13.63 -21.69
N MET A 163 -7.01 14.04 -20.54
CA MET A 163 -8.44 14.27 -20.40
C MET A 163 -8.90 15.44 -21.30
N ALA A 164 -8.12 16.51 -21.37
CA ALA A 164 -8.39 17.65 -22.25
C ALA A 164 -8.39 17.25 -23.71
N TRP A 165 -7.42 16.46 -24.15
CA TRP A 165 -7.31 15.94 -25.51
C TRP A 165 -8.52 15.11 -25.90
N ILE A 166 -9.03 14.22 -24.99
CA ILE A 166 -10.27 13.48 -25.20
C ILE A 166 -11.45 14.42 -25.37
N GLN A 167 -11.61 15.44 -24.52
CA GLN A 167 -12.70 16.40 -24.59
C GLN A 167 -12.65 17.26 -25.85
N LEU A 168 -11.44 17.67 -26.26
CA LEU A 168 -11.27 18.55 -27.44
C LEU A 168 -11.49 17.79 -28.77
N PHE A 169 -10.99 16.58 -28.91
CA PHE A 169 -10.92 15.91 -30.21
C PHE A 169 -11.79 14.67 -30.35
N HIS A 170 -12.09 13.98 -29.24
CA HIS A 170 -12.78 12.68 -29.31
C HIS A 170 -14.22 12.71 -28.82
N ARG A 171 -14.53 13.46 -27.76
CA ARG A 171 -15.84 13.40 -27.10
C ARG A 171 -16.40 14.80 -26.82
N LYS A 172 -17.66 15.04 -27.19
CA LYS A 172 -18.45 16.23 -26.83
C LYS A 172 -19.36 15.94 -25.65
N ASN A 173 -19.70 16.96 -24.86
CA ASN A 173 -20.61 16.89 -23.71
C ASN A 173 -20.14 15.91 -22.60
N TRP A 174 -18.83 15.61 -22.55
CA TRP A 174 -18.24 14.77 -21.53
C TRP A 174 -17.64 15.60 -20.41
N ASN A 175 -18.26 15.49 -19.24
CA ASN A 175 -17.80 16.24 -18.07
C ASN A 175 -16.61 15.54 -17.42
N SER A 176 -15.70 16.35 -16.90
CA SER A 176 -14.58 15.90 -16.08
C SER A 176 -14.68 16.41 -14.64
N VAL A 177 -14.11 15.66 -13.71
CA VAL A 177 -13.97 16.07 -12.32
C VAL A 177 -12.54 15.90 -11.84
N ILE A 178 -12.05 16.90 -11.13
CA ILE A 178 -10.77 16.90 -10.43
C ILE A 178 -11.07 16.92 -8.94
N ALA A 179 -10.71 15.87 -8.22
CA ALA A 179 -10.90 15.75 -6.79
C ALA A 179 -9.53 15.70 -6.08
N ALA A 180 -9.36 16.45 -5.01
CA ALA A 180 -8.14 16.47 -4.21
C ALA A 180 -8.46 16.49 -2.71
N HIS A 181 -7.43 16.44 -1.85
CA HIS A 181 -7.61 16.53 -0.40
C HIS A 181 -8.21 17.87 0.02
N ILE A 182 -7.78 18.99 -0.60
CA ILE A 182 -8.32 20.34 -0.43
C ILE A 182 -8.70 20.96 -1.78
N GLU A 183 -9.62 21.94 -1.76
CA GLU A 183 -10.10 22.56 -2.98
C GLU A 183 -9.02 23.34 -3.74
N GLU A 184 -8.09 23.95 -3.04
CA GLU A 184 -6.98 24.68 -3.66
C GLU A 184 -6.10 23.77 -4.52
N ALA A 185 -5.79 22.57 -4.04
CA ALA A 185 -5.04 21.58 -4.81
C ALA A 185 -5.76 21.19 -6.11
N ALA A 186 -7.09 20.95 -6.04
CA ALA A 186 -7.89 20.68 -7.24
C ALA A 186 -7.92 21.87 -8.21
N ARG A 187 -7.93 23.09 -7.69
CA ARG A 187 -7.87 24.32 -8.49
C ARG A 187 -6.53 24.49 -9.20
N ASN A 188 -5.44 24.17 -8.51
CA ASN A 188 -4.09 24.20 -9.09
C ASN A 188 -3.94 23.20 -10.25
N ILE A 189 -4.50 21.99 -10.11
CA ILE A 189 -4.52 21.00 -11.20
C ILE A 189 -5.36 21.51 -12.38
N ARG A 190 -6.53 22.09 -12.13
CA ARG A 190 -7.36 22.69 -13.19
C ARG A 190 -6.64 23.85 -13.91
N SER A 191 -5.77 24.60 -13.23
CA SER A 191 -5.02 25.69 -13.86
C SER A 191 -4.14 25.22 -15.01
N MET A 192 -3.66 23.97 -14.97
CA MET A 192 -2.91 23.35 -16.07
C MET A 192 -3.78 23.24 -17.34
N TYR A 193 -5.03 22.81 -17.17
CA TYR A 193 -5.99 22.78 -18.27
C TYR A 193 -6.30 24.19 -18.78
N THR A 194 -6.44 25.15 -17.87
CA THR A 194 -6.76 26.55 -18.21
C THR A 194 -5.65 27.16 -19.05
N LEU A 195 -4.39 27.02 -18.64
CA LEU A 195 -3.25 27.54 -19.39
C LEU A 195 -3.18 26.93 -20.80
N MET A 196 -3.33 25.60 -20.91
CA MET A 196 -3.36 24.93 -22.20
C MET A 196 -4.47 25.49 -23.10
N ALA A 197 -5.67 25.70 -22.56
CA ALA A 197 -6.81 26.19 -23.33
C ALA A 197 -6.63 27.65 -23.79
N GLU A 198 -6.05 28.50 -22.95
CA GLU A 198 -5.77 29.91 -23.28
C GLU A 198 -4.67 30.09 -24.33
N LYS A 199 -3.75 29.15 -24.40
CA LYS A 199 -2.59 29.17 -25.32
C LYS A 199 -2.74 28.23 -26.51
N HIS A 200 -3.85 27.48 -26.59
CA HIS A 200 -4.07 26.55 -27.71
C HIS A 200 -4.14 27.30 -29.04
N PRO A 201 -3.45 26.87 -30.08
CA PRO A 201 -3.46 27.53 -31.40
C PRO A 201 -4.89 27.62 -31.96
N PRO A 202 -5.43 28.82 -32.16
CA PRO A 202 -6.82 29.00 -32.60
C PRO A 202 -7.06 28.51 -34.02
N GLU A 203 -6.04 28.45 -34.87
CA GLU A 203 -6.05 27.90 -36.23
C GLU A 203 -6.29 26.38 -36.22
N ILE A 204 -5.90 25.69 -35.15
CA ILE A 204 -6.17 24.26 -34.96
C ILE A 204 -7.57 24.06 -34.39
N GLN A 205 -7.83 24.69 -33.28
CA GLN A 205 -9.15 24.72 -32.63
C GLN A 205 -9.18 25.82 -31.57
N GLU A 206 -10.11 26.77 -31.71
CA GLU A 206 -10.36 27.73 -30.66
C GLU A 206 -10.92 27.05 -29.41
N VAL A 207 -10.33 27.27 -28.25
CA VAL A 207 -10.74 26.69 -26.96
C VAL A 207 -11.18 27.80 -26.02
N ARG A 208 -12.49 28.00 -25.90
CA ARG A 208 -13.06 29.02 -25.04
C ARG A 208 -13.53 28.45 -23.71
N LEU A 209 -12.98 28.95 -22.61
CA LEU A 209 -13.40 28.59 -21.26
C LEU A 209 -14.26 29.70 -20.65
N LYS A 210 -15.43 29.30 -20.11
CA LYS A 210 -16.32 30.21 -19.35
C LYS A 210 -16.65 29.63 -17.97
N ALA A 211 -17.02 30.47 -17.03
CA ALA A 211 -17.61 30.05 -15.77
C ALA A 211 -18.88 29.22 -16.04
N PHE A 212 -19.09 28.16 -15.26
CA PHE A 212 -20.27 27.33 -15.39
C PHE A 212 -21.30 27.70 -14.30
N GLU A 213 -22.52 27.99 -14.71
CA GLU A 213 -23.64 28.38 -13.82
C GLU A 213 -23.28 29.49 -12.80
N GLY A 214 -22.57 30.52 -13.24
CA GLY A 214 -22.13 31.63 -12.39
C GLY A 214 -20.98 31.30 -11.44
N SER A 215 -20.56 30.03 -11.35
CA SER A 215 -19.45 29.60 -10.49
C SER A 215 -18.09 29.71 -11.20
N GLN A 216 -17.18 30.49 -10.64
CA GLN A 216 -15.78 30.56 -11.09
C GLN A 216 -15.01 29.26 -10.77
N LYS A 217 -15.54 28.43 -9.88
CA LYS A 217 -14.98 27.15 -9.47
C LYS A 217 -15.00 26.15 -10.62
N ASN A 218 -16.13 26.02 -11.32
CA ASN A 218 -16.28 25.11 -12.44
C ASN A 218 -16.16 25.85 -13.77
N LYS A 219 -15.55 25.22 -14.77
CA LYS A 219 -15.31 25.81 -16.09
C LYS A 219 -16.00 24.99 -17.18
N LYS A 220 -16.61 25.66 -18.14
CA LYS A 220 -17.20 25.03 -19.34
C LYS A 220 -16.34 25.33 -20.55
N VAL A 221 -15.97 24.26 -21.28
CA VAL A 221 -15.40 24.35 -22.64
C VAL A 221 -16.57 24.57 -23.58
N VAL A 222 -16.73 25.80 -24.06
CA VAL A 222 -17.96 26.27 -24.73
C VAL A 222 -18.27 25.47 -25.98
N ASP A 223 -17.31 25.33 -26.86
CA ASP A 223 -17.49 24.74 -28.19
C ASP A 223 -17.60 23.22 -28.17
N ARG A 224 -17.28 22.61 -27.03
CA ARG A 224 -17.36 21.16 -26.80
C ARG A 224 -18.51 20.75 -25.88
N GLY A 225 -19.12 21.69 -25.17
CA GLY A 225 -20.18 21.42 -24.19
C GLY A 225 -19.70 20.68 -22.93
N CYS A 226 -18.38 20.52 -22.75
CA CYS A 226 -17.80 19.81 -21.63
C CYS A 226 -17.67 20.73 -20.41
N VAL A 227 -17.93 20.21 -19.21
CA VAL A 227 -17.73 20.95 -17.97
C VAL A 227 -16.61 20.28 -17.15
N ILE A 228 -15.72 21.12 -16.62
CA ILE A 228 -14.63 20.73 -15.72
C ILE A 228 -15.03 21.11 -14.30
N TYR A 229 -15.35 20.12 -13.48
CA TYR A 229 -15.71 20.29 -12.08
C TYR A 229 -14.48 20.14 -11.19
N ILE A 230 -14.48 20.84 -10.05
CA ILE A 230 -13.51 20.60 -8.98
C ILE A 230 -14.22 20.30 -7.67
N GLY A 231 -13.62 19.40 -6.88
CA GLY A 231 -14.11 19.01 -5.57
C GLY A 231 -13.00 18.65 -4.61
N SER A 232 -13.35 18.47 -3.35
CA SER A 232 -12.39 18.08 -2.32
C SER A 232 -13.03 17.19 -1.27
N MET A 233 -12.19 16.42 -0.55
CA MET A 233 -12.58 15.63 0.61
C MET A 233 -13.16 16.49 1.74
N GLU A 234 -12.84 17.78 1.81
CA GLU A 234 -13.43 18.71 2.78
C GLU A 234 -14.94 18.93 2.54
N ARG A 235 -15.37 18.85 1.27
CA ARG A 235 -16.78 19.08 0.87
C ARG A 235 -17.26 17.98 -0.10
N PRO A 236 -17.40 16.73 0.36
CA PRO A 236 -17.68 15.58 -0.50
C PRO A 236 -19.03 15.69 -1.24
N ASN A 237 -20.04 16.27 -0.62
CA ASN A 237 -21.40 16.36 -1.22
C ASN A 237 -21.48 17.26 -2.46
N SER A 238 -20.45 18.08 -2.74
CA SER A 238 -20.47 19.01 -3.89
C SER A 238 -20.38 18.30 -5.25
N LEU A 239 -20.13 16.99 -5.28
CA LEU A 239 -19.93 16.21 -6.51
C LEU A 239 -21.00 15.14 -6.77
N HIS A 240 -21.97 14.95 -5.90
CA HIS A 240 -22.95 13.85 -5.99
C HIS A 240 -23.90 13.87 -7.20
N SER A 241 -24.10 15.01 -7.86
CA SER A 241 -25.09 15.17 -8.94
C SER A 241 -24.49 15.29 -10.34
N GLY A 242 -23.17 15.14 -10.49
CA GLY A 242 -22.50 15.31 -11.78
C GLY A 242 -22.52 14.02 -12.62
N ASN A 243 -22.78 14.15 -13.93
CA ASN A 243 -22.61 13.07 -14.90
C ASN A 243 -21.17 13.10 -15.43
N TYR A 244 -20.26 12.41 -14.74
CA TYR A 244 -18.84 12.42 -15.07
C TYR A 244 -18.48 11.25 -15.99
N LYS A 245 -17.54 11.51 -16.90
CA LYS A 245 -16.92 10.50 -17.77
C LYS A 245 -15.42 10.40 -17.55
N LEU A 246 -14.82 11.48 -17.01
CA LEU A 246 -13.40 11.62 -16.80
C LEU A 246 -13.16 12.07 -15.35
N VAL A 247 -12.49 11.23 -14.56
CA VAL A 247 -12.28 11.44 -13.14
C VAL A 247 -10.78 11.41 -12.84
N HIS A 248 -10.29 12.46 -12.19
CA HIS A 248 -8.93 12.55 -11.69
C HIS A 248 -8.94 12.84 -10.18
N CYS A 249 -8.54 11.86 -9.38
CA CYS A 249 -8.36 11.97 -7.94
C CYS A 249 -6.87 12.13 -7.63
N SER A 250 -6.50 13.26 -7.09
CA SER A 250 -5.10 13.61 -6.81
C SER A 250 -4.80 13.56 -5.32
N GLU A 251 -3.58 13.10 -4.99
CA GLU A 251 -3.06 12.95 -3.63
C GLU A 251 -3.99 12.14 -2.71
N VAL A 252 -4.51 11.02 -3.24
CA VAL A 252 -5.50 10.17 -2.57
C VAL A 252 -4.97 9.56 -1.28
N GLY A 253 -3.66 9.32 -1.17
CA GLY A 253 -3.02 8.86 0.06
C GLY A 253 -3.16 9.82 1.25
N TYR A 254 -3.37 11.11 0.98
CA TYR A 254 -3.59 12.16 1.99
C TYR A 254 -5.06 12.36 2.38
N TRP A 255 -5.97 11.60 1.80
CA TRP A 255 -7.40 11.71 2.09
C TRP A 255 -7.71 11.03 3.41
N LYS A 256 -7.92 11.84 4.47
CA LYS A 256 -8.18 11.31 5.81
C LYS A 256 -9.60 10.77 5.94
N ALA A 257 -9.71 9.55 6.44
CA ALA A 257 -10.99 8.99 6.87
C ALA A 257 -11.42 9.64 8.21
N THR A 258 -12.71 9.91 8.34
CA THR A 258 -13.35 10.29 9.60
C THR A 258 -14.58 9.42 9.81
N ALA A 259 -15.16 9.42 11.02
CA ALA A 259 -16.38 8.67 11.31
C ALA A 259 -17.55 8.97 10.33
N GLN A 260 -17.56 10.16 9.73
CA GLN A 260 -18.63 10.63 8.85
C GLN A 260 -18.22 10.71 7.37
N ARG A 261 -16.94 10.55 7.03
CA ARG A 261 -16.40 10.76 5.68
C ARG A 261 -15.31 9.73 5.39
N LYS A 262 -15.59 8.79 4.51
CA LYS A 262 -14.62 7.80 4.05
C LYS A 262 -14.18 8.14 2.64
N PRO A 263 -12.87 8.06 2.31
CA PRO A 263 -12.38 8.22 0.94
C PRO A 263 -13.05 7.28 -0.06
N SER A 264 -13.34 6.03 0.33
CA SER A 264 -14.08 5.07 -0.49
C SER A 264 -15.45 5.58 -0.92
N ASP A 265 -16.23 6.12 0.05
CA ASP A 265 -17.58 6.61 -0.23
C ASP A 265 -17.55 7.83 -1.14
N PHE A 266 -16.55 8.70 -0.95
CA PHE A 266 -16.35 9.88 -1.79
C PHE A 266 -15.97 9.48 -3.23
N VAL A 267 -15.02 8.55 -3.42
CA VAL A 267 -14.67 8.05 -4.76
C VAL A 267 -15.87 7.36 -5.42
N ASN A 268 -16.57 6.50 -4.67
CA ASN A 268 -17.72 5.76 -5.19
C ASN A 268 -18.88 6.68 -5.61
N ALA A 269 -19.06 7.82 -4.94
CA ALA A 269 -20.14 8.77 -5.25
C ALA A 269 -20.06 9.34 -6.69
N PHE A 270 -18.88 9.47 -7.26
CA PHE A 270 -18.70 10.00 -8.61
C PHE A 270 -18.04 9.01 -9.58
N ALA A 271 -17.06 8.23 -9.14
CA ALA A 271 -16.40 7.24 -9.99
C ALA A 271 -17.32 6.05 -10.30
N GLY A 272 -18.18 5.65 -9.35
CA GLY A 272 -19.17 4.60 -9.55
C GLY A 272 -20.22 4.91 -10.64
N SER A 273 -20.43 6.18 -10.96
CA SER A 273 -21.32 6.61 -12.05
C SER A 273 -20.65 6.62 -13.44
N VAL A 274 -19.32 6.46 -13.51
CA VAL A 274 -18.58 6.46 -14.79
C VAL A 274 -18.80 5.12 -15.51
N PRO A 275 -19.39 5.12 -16.70
CA PRO A 275 -19.66 3.88 -17.41
C PRO A 275 -18.39 3.15 -17.83
N LEU A 276 -18.52 1.83 -18.03
CA LEU A 276 -17.44 0.97 -18.53
C LEU A 276 -17.41 1.01 -20.07
N GLU A 277 -17.14 2.18 -20.62
CA GLU A 277 -17.05 2.40 -22.07
C GLU A 277 -15.70 3.00 -22.46
N PRO A 278 -15.25 2.83 -23.71
CA PRO A 278 -13.99 3.39 -24.19
C PRO A 278 -13.91 4.91 -23.98
N PHE A 279 -12.72 5.42 -23.74
CA PHE A 279 -12.40 6.83 -23.47
C PHE A 279 -12.78 7.33 -22.06
N THR A 280 -13.53 6.57 -21.26
CA THR A 280 -13.78 6.96 -19.87
C THR A 280 -12.55 6.74 -19.01
N ILE A 281 -12.33 7.65 -18.05
CA ILE A 281 -11.15 7.61 -17.16
C ILE A 281 -11.59 7.69 -15.70
N VAL A 282 -11.02 6.82 -14.87
CA VAL A 282 -10.91 7.02 -13.43
C VAL A 282 -9.45 6.82 -13.06
N ALA A 283 -8.78 7.91 -12.73
CA ALA A 283 -7.38 7.94 -12.32
C ALA A 283 -7.26 8.34 -10.85
N LEU A 284 -6.70 7.46 -10.05
CA LEU A 284 -6.29 7.71 -8.67
C LEU A 284 -4.78 7.91 -8.66
N GLU A 285 -4.27 9.03 -8.15
CA GLU A 285 -2.83 9.26 -8.05
C GLU A 285 -2.42 9.75 -6.68
N SER A 286 -1.27 9.31 -6.21
CA SER A 286 -0.64 9.82 -4.98
C SER A 286 0.84 9.46 -4.89
N THR A 287 1.60 10.25 -4.10
CA THR A 287 2.69 9.67 -3.32
C THR A 287 2.06 8.81 -2.22
N ALA A 288 2.80 7.85 -1.70
CA ALA A 288 2.31 7.09 -0.56
C ALA A 288 2.19 7.96 0.69
N LYS A 289 1.28 7.59 1.57
CA LYS A 289 1.14 8.17 2.92
C LYS A 289 0.82 7.07 3.90
N GLY A 290 1.79 6.21 4.11
CA GLY A 290 1.64 5.08 5.00
C GLY A 290 0.81 3.92 4.45
N THR A 291 0.73 2.90 5.28
CA THR A 291 -0.05 1.68 5.03
C THR A 291 -1.47 1.80 5.59
N GLY A 292 -2.39 0.93 5.13
CA GLY A 292 -3.74 0.78 5.69
C GLY A 292 -4.77 1.83 5.28
N ASN A 293 -4.37 2.93 4.63
CA ASN A 293 -5.32 3.91 4.11
C ASN A 293 -6.00 3.42 2.81
N PHE A 294 -7.02 4.15 2.36
CA PHE A 294 -7.79 3.82 1.16
C PHE A 294 -6.91 3.63 -0.09
N PHE A 295 -5.91 4.49 -0.30
CA PHE A 295 -5.02 4.40 -1.46
C PHE A 295 -4.15 3.14 -1.41
N HIS A 296 -3.55 2.83 -0.24
CA HIS A 296 -2.78 1.61 -0.05
C HIS A 296 -3.61 0.35 -0.30
N ASN A 297 -4.81 0.26 0.31
CA ASN A 297 -5.67 -0.92 0.16
C ASN A 297 -6.14 -1.09 -1.30
N THR A 298 -6.45 0.02 -1.99
CA THR A 298 -6.81 0.00 -3.42
C THR A 298 -5.62 -0.41 -4.29
N TRP A 299 -4.40 0.05 -3.95
CA TRP A 299 -3.16 -0.36 -4.62
C TRP A 299 -2.90 -1.85 -4.48
N GLN A 300 -2.97 -2.38 -3.25
CA GLN A 300 -2.77 -3.82 -3.01
C GLN A 300 -3.79 -4.67 -3.78
N GLY A 301 -5.07 -4.28 -3.76
CA GLY A 301 -6.10 -4.95 -4.54
C GLY A 301 -5.86 -4.87 -6.05
N ALA A 302 -5.29 -3.76 -6.56
CA ALA A 302 -4.93 -3.64 -7.97
C ALA A 302 -3.75 -4.55 -8.35
N VAL A 303 -2.73 -4.64 -7.51
CA VAL A 303 -1.58 -5.54 -7.71
C VAL A 303 -2.01 -7.01 -7.65
N ALA A 304 -2.95 -7.35 -6.77
CA ALA A 304 -3.51 -8.69 -6.64
C ALA A 304 -4.54 -9.03 -7.75
N GLY A 305 -4.95 -8.05 -8.58
CA GLY A 305 -6.00 -8.25 -9.60
C GLY A 305 -7.42 -8.35 -9.02
N GLU A 306 -7.63 -7.89 -7.80
CA GLU A 306 -8.92 -7.95 -7.09
C GLU A 306 -9.85 -6.77 -7.41
N ASN A 307 -9.35 -5.75 -8.09
CA ASN A 307 -10.12 -4.61 -8.54
C ASN A 307 -9.81 -4.24 -10.00
N ALA A 308 -10.55 -3.30 -10.57
CA ALA A 308 -10.46 -2.93 -11.98
C ALA A 308 -9.31 -1.96 -12.31
N TYR A 309 -8.52 -1.51 -11.33
CA TYR A 309 -7.46 -0.54 -11.56
C TYR A 309 -6.18 -1.20 -12.08
N THR A 310 -5.55 -0.56 -13.07
CA THR A 310 -4.20 -0.90 -13.52
C THR A 310 -3.19 -0.20 -12.62
N PRO A 311 -2.37 -0.93 -11.86
CA PRO A 311 -1.36 -0.31 -11.00
C PRO A 311 -0.16 0.17 -11.83
N VAL A 312 0.24 1.42 -11.61
CA VAL A 312 1.42 2.01 -12.23
C VAL A 312 2.28 2.62 -11.15
N PHE A 313 3.54 2.19 -11.08
CA PHE A 313 4.53 2.74 -10.18
C PHE A 313 5.59 3.52 -10.96
N VAL A 314 5.93 4.71 -10.46
CA VAL A 314 7.04 5.53 -10.99
C VAL A 314 8.01 5.81 -9.85
N ALA A 315 9.18 5.15 -9.92
CA ALA A 315 10.27 5.33 -8.99
C ALA A 315 10.98 6.68 -9.20
N TRP A 316 11.66 7.17 -8.17
CA TRP A 316 12.44 8.40 -8.27
C TRP A 316 13.53 8.32 -9.34
N TRP A 317 14.16 7.18 -9.50
CA TRP A 317 15.26 6.96 -10.45
C TRP A 317 14.82 6.85 -11.92
N GLU A 318 13.52 6.73 -12.20
CA GLU A 318 12.94 6.81 -13.54
C GLU A 318 12.69 8.26 -14.00
N ILE A 319 13.00 9.25 -13.14
CA ILE A 319 12.71 10.67 -13.38
C ILE A 319 14.00 11.40 -13.72
N ASP A 320 14.11 11.83 -14.96
CA ASP A 320 15.30 12.44 -15.56
C ASP A 320 15.79 13.70 -14.84
N MET A 321 14.88 14.45 -14.22
CA MET A 321 15.24 15.67 -13.48
C MET A 321 15.94 15.39 -12.13
N TYR A 322 15.92 14.17 -11.62
CA TYR A 322 16.58 13.78 -10.39
C TYR A 322 17.96 13.20 -10.67
N ALA A 323 18.82 14.04 -11.25
CA ALA A 323 20.19 13.70 -11.58
C ALA A 323 21.13 14.87 -11.28
N LYS A 324 22.29 14.56 -10.72
CA LYS A 324 23.39 15.49 -10.48
C LYS A 324 24.65 15.01 -11.16
N GLN A 325 25.18 15.82 -12.07
CA GLN A 325 26.41 15.49 -12.78
C GLN A 325 27.62 15.48 -11.86
N PHE A 326 28.61 14.64 -12.16
CA PHE A 326 29.90 14.64 -11.49
C PHE A 326 30.82 15.73 -12.08
N ALA A 327 31.62 16.36 -11.24
CA ALA A 327 32.56 17.38 -11.71
C ALA A 327 33.77 16.77 -12.45
N SER A 328 34.11 15.51 -12.15
CA SER A 328 35.20 14.79 -12.83
C SER A 328 34.99 13.27 -12.80
N GLU A 329 35.74 12.55 -13.65
CA GLU A 329 35.75 11.07 -13.66
C GLU A 329 36.33 10.51 -12.32
N GLU A 330 37.28 11.22 -11.71
CA GLU A 330 37.83 10.84 -10.41
C GLU A 330 36.76 10.90 -9.30
N GLU A 331 35.93 11.96 -9.30
CA GLU A 331 34.80 12.08 -8.39
C GLU A 331 33.80 10.93 -8.60
N LYS A 332 33.47 10.61 -9.84
CA LYS A 332 32.58 9.50 -10.19
C LYS A 332 33.12 8.15 -9.69
N VAL A 333 34.43 7.89 -9.90
CA VAL A 333 35.07 6.68 -9.38
C VAL A 333 35.03 6.64 -7.84
N ALA A 334 35.34 7.76 -7.19
CA ALA A 334 35.30 7.84 -5.72
C ALA A 334 33.88 7.60 -5.17
N PHE A 335 32.87 8.16 -5.84
CA PHE A 335 31.48 7.93 -5.50
C PHE A 335 31.14 6.45 -5.58
N VAL A 336 31.41 5.78 -6.70
CA VAL A 336 31.10 4.36 -6.90
C VAL A 336 31.82 3.49 -5.87
N MET A 337 33.07 3.78 -5.54
CA MET A 337 33.80 3.04 -4.50
C MET A 337 33.21 3.21 -3.08
N SER A 338 32.49 4.29 -2.85
CA SER A 338 31.85 4.62 -1.55
C SER A 338 30.38 4.26 -1.48
N MET A 339 29.78 3.67 -2.53
CA MET A 339 28.37 3.27 -2.54
C MET A 339 28.08 2.27 -1.43
N ASP A 340 26.99 2.50 -0.70
CA ASP A 340 26.46 1.56 0.28
C ASP A 340 25.62 0.44 -0.40
N GLU A 341 25.14 -0.51 0.40
CA GLU A 341 24.35 -1.65 -0.09
C GLU A 341 23.03 -1.21 -0.74
N TYR A 342 22.39 -0.17 -0.20
CA TYR A 342 21.16 0.39 -0.76
C TYR A 342 21.42 1.00 -2.14
N GLU A 343 22.43 1.83 -2.29
CA GLU A 343 22.81 2.47 -3.55
C GLU A 343 23.19 1.45 -4.61
N HIS A 344 23.91 0.39 -4.22
CA HIS A 344 24.18 -0.74 -5.09
C HIS A 344 22.88 -1.42 -5.58
N SER A 345 21.95 -1.67 -4.66
CA SER A 345 20.67 -2.29 -5.02
C SER A 345 19.87 -1.42 -5.99
N MET A 346 19.86 -0.10 -5.79
CA MET A 346 19.17 0.83 -6.70
C MET A 346 19.85 0.89 -8.06
N PHE A 347 21.16 0.86 -8.11
CA PHE A 347 21.90 0.76 -9.38
C PHE A 347 21.51 -0.50 -10.16
N MET A 348 21.42 -1.64 -9.49
CA MET A 348 21.00 -2.91 -10.11
C MET A 348 19.55 -2.88 -10.60
N LEU A 349 18.68 -2.03 -10.06
CA LEU A 349 17.32 -1.79 -10.55
C LEU A 349 17.27 -0.86 -11.77
N GLY A 350 18.38 -0.21 -12.13
CA GLY A 350 18.47 0.66 -13.29
C GLY A 350 18.70 2.15 -12.98
N ALA A 351 18.88 2.52 -11.71
CA ALA A 351 19.23 3.90 -11.36
C ALA A 351 20.58 4.30 -12.00
N THR A 352 20.67 5.54 -12.49
CA THR A 352 21.95 6.09 -12.98
C THR A 352 22.85 6.51 -11.81
N LEU A 353 24.16 6.53 -12.01
CA LEU A 353 25.10 7.05 -11.00
C LEU A 353 24.83 8.53 -10.70
N GLU A 354 24.44 9.30 -11.71
CA GLU A 354 24.05 10.71 -11.60
C GLU A 354 22.77 10.85 -10.76
N GLY A 355 21.83 9.92 -10.89
CA GLY A 355 20.63 9.84 -10.06
C GLY A 355 20.96 9.49 -8.62
N LEU A 356 21.82 8.50 -8.39
CA LEU A 356 22.29 8.12 -7.05
C LEU A 356 23.10 9.26 -6.38
N HIS A 357 23.88 10.01 -7.15
CA HIS A 357 24.59 11.21 -6.66
C HIS A 357 23.60 12.26 -6.15
N TRP A 358 22.53 12.53 -6.93
CA TRP A 358 21.43 13.40 -6.52
C TRP A 358 20.72 12.86 -5.25
N TYR A 359 20.42 11.57 -5.22
CA TYR A 359 19.70 10.95 -4.11
C TYR A 359 20.48 11.03 -2.79
N ARG A 360 21.80 10.74 -2.83
CA ARG A 360 22.70 10.85 -1.67
C ARG A 360 22.73 12.26 -1.10
N GLU A 361 22.83 13.27 -1.96
CA GLU A 361 22.80 14.68 -1.53
C GLU A 361 21.42 15.04 -0.98
N LYS A 362 20.37 14.70 -1.70
CA LYS A 362 18.99 15.00 -1.30
C LYS A 362 18.60 14.37 0.02
N LYS A 363 19.14 13.20 0.35
CA LYS A 363 18.94 12.52 1.63
C LYS A 363 19.37 13.38 2.82
N GLY A 364 20.36 14.25 2.64
CA GLY A 364 20.81 15.20 3.66
C GLY A 364 19.80 16.29 4.03
N ASP A 365 18.76 16.53 3.20
CA ASP A 365 17.70 17.49 3.49
C ASP A 365 16.61 16.91 4.43
N PHE A 366 16.67 15.62 4.74
CA PHE A 366 15.67 14.93 5.55
C PHE A 366 16.25 14.53 6.91
N GLU A 367 15.48 14.72 7.98
CA GLU A 367 15.87 14.31 9.33
C GLU A 367 16.04 12.79 9.45
N ASN A 368 15.23 12.05 8.68
CA ASN A 368 15.30 10.60 8.66
C ASN A 368 15.10 10.02 7.26
N ALA A 369 15.63 8.82 7.03
CA ALA A 369 15.62 8.17 5.74
C ALA A 369 14.20 7.83 5.23
N TRP A 370 13.27 7.60 6.14
CA TRP A 370 11.90 7.20 5.82
C TRP A 370 11.10 8.31 5.13
N ASP A 371 11.29 9.57 5.56
CA ASP A 371 10.64 10.72 4.95
C ASP A 371 11.11 10.93 3.51
N MET A 372 12.38 10.61 3.24
CA MET A 372 12.91 10.62 1.89
C MET A 372 12.28 9.52 1.04
N GLN A 373 12.20 8.30 1.56
CA GLN A 373 11.65 7.15 0.85
C GLN A 373 10.14 7.28 0.56
N GLU A 374 9.36 7.88 1.46
CA GLU A 374 7.94 8.21 1.21
C GLU A 374 7.77 9.15 0.01
N GLN A 375 8.65 10.16 -0.10
CA GLN A 375 8.55 11.17 -1.15
C GLN A 375 9.23 10.75 -2.47
N PHE A 376 10.30 9.98 -2.37
CA PHE A 376 11.14 9.53 -3.47
C PHE A 376 11.38 8.01 -3.37
N PRO A 377 10.31 7.20 -3.48
CA PRO A 377 10.42 5.76 -3.33
C PRO A 377 11.15 5.12 -4.51
N SER A 378 11.93 4.08 -4.22
CA SER A 378 12.64 3.26 -5.20
C SER A 378 11.82 2.08 -5.68
N THR A 379 10.95 1.56 -4.79
CA THR A 379 10.03 0.45 -5.07
C THR A 379 8.64 0.74 -4.49
N PRO A 380 7.59 0.05 -4.92
CA PRO A 380 6.25 0.20 -4.35
C PRO A 380 6.20 -0.10 -2.85
N GLU A 381 6.93 -1.11 -2.40
CA GLU A 381 7.00 -1.52 -1.00
C GLU A 381 7.64 -0.40 -0.16
N GLU A 382 8.74 0.17 -0.65
CA GLU A 382 9.42 1.28 0.01
C GLU A 382 8.53 2.52 0.13
N ALA A 383 7.71 2.79 -0.89
CA ALA A 383 6.80 3.93 -0.90
C ALA A 383 5.83 3.93 0.30
N PHE A 384 5.35 2.75 0.69
CA PHE A 384 4.42 2.61 1.80
C PHE A 384 5.09 2.42 3.16
N ILE A 385 6.42 2.41 3.23
CA ILE A 385 7.16 2.47 4.48
C ILE A 385 6.97 3.86 5.07
N THR A 386 6.18 3.95 6.11
CA THR A 386 5.65 5.23 6.60
C THR A 386 6.56 6.05 7.46
N SER A 387 6.31 7.35 7.42
CA SER A 387 6.72 8.42 8.32
C SER A 387 6.07 8.43 9.72
N GLY A 388 5.14 7.53 10.03
CA GLY A 388 4.80 7.22 11.42
C GLY A 388 6.00 6.51 12.05
N GLN A 389 6.34 6.77 13.30
CA GLN A 389 7.34 5.99 14.02
C GLN A 389 6.82 4.55 14.13
N LYS A 390 7.01 3.75 13.06
CA LYS A 390 6.63 2.34 13.08
C LYS A 390 7.28 1.66 14.26
N ALA A 391 6.47 0.92 14.98
CA ALA A 391 6.96 0.15 16.10
C ALA A 391 7.98 -0.92 15.67
N HIS A 392 7.86 -1.42 14.43
CA HIS A 392 8.65 -2.53 13.92
C HIS A 392 9.31 -2.23 12.58
N HIS A 393 10.54 -2.70 12.43
CA HIS A 393 11.29 -2.53 11.18
C HIS A 393 10.77 -3.49 10.09
N PRO A 394 10.42 -3.01 8.88
CA PRO A 394 9.85 -3.86 7.82
C PRO A 394 10.72 -5.04 7.42
N LEU A 395 12.05 -4.88 7.42
CA LEU A 395 12.97 -5.98 7.12
C LEU A 395 12.85 -7.13 8.11
N TYR A 396 12.63 -6.86 9.40
CA TYR A 396 12.46 -7.90 10.41
C TYR A 396 11.13 -8.63 10.23
N ILE A 397 10.05 -7.91 9.89
CA ILE A 397 8.77 -8.51 9.52
C ILE A 397 8.97 -9.43 8.31
N LYS A 398 9.64 -8.93 7.25
CA LYS A 398 9.94 -9.71 6.05
C LYS A 398 10.78 -10.96 6.31
N GLN A 399 11.73 -10.89 7.24
CA GLN A 399 12.51 -12.07 7.64
C GLN A 399 11.65 -13.12 8.33
N MET A 400 10.68 -12.69 9.16
CA MET A 400 9.75 -13.59 9.86
C MET A 400 8.74 -14.24 8.91
N GLU A 401 8.35 -13.58 7.81
CA GLU A 401 7.44 -14.14 6.80
C GLU A 401 7.88 -15.51 6.24
N LYS A 402 9.17 -15.82 6.29
CA LYS A 402 9.70 -17.13 5.84
C LYS A 402 9.15 -18.32 6.63
N PHE A 403 8.66 -18.08 7.84
CA PHE A 403 8.11 -19.10 8.72
C PHE A 403 6.59 -19.24 8.62
N VAL A 404 5.93 -18.29 7.94
CA VAL A 404 4.48 -18.31 7.72
C VAL A 404 4.08 -19.52 6.88
N LYS A 405 3.00 -20.18 7.30
CA LYS A 405 2.43 -21.33 6.59
C LYS A 405 0.91 -21.30 6.69
N PRO A 406 0.18 -21.86 5.74
CA PRO A 406 -1.24 -22.14 5.91
C PRO A 406 -1.48 -22.97 7.17
N PRO A 407 -2.60 -22.78 7.89
CA PRO A 407 -2.97 -23.65 9.01
C PRO A 407 -3.17 -25.09 8.52
N LEU A 408 -2.77 -26.06 9.34
CA LEU A 408 -2.99 -27.48 9.04
C LEU A 408 -4.45 -27.86 9.25
N TYR A 409 -5.11 -27.22 10.24
CA TYR A 409 -6.50 -27.47 10.56
C TYR A 409 -7.22 -26.15 10.79
N ILE A 410 -8.47 -26.08 10.37
CA ILE A 410 -9.41 -24.99 10.63
C ILE A 410 -10.64 -25.60 11.27
N GLY A 411 -11.14 -25.01 12.34
CA GLY A 411 -12.31 -25.57 13.05
C GLY A 411 -12.79 -24.72 14.21
N GLU A 412 -13.44 -25.42 15.15
CA GLU A 412 -14.05 -24.83 16.35
C GLU A 412 -13.77 -25.72 17.58
N MET A 413 -13.77 -25.09 18.77
CA MET A 413 -13.81 -25.80 20.03
C MET A 413 -15.26 -26.16 20.39
N VAL A 414 -15.52 -27.44 20.65
CA VAL A 414 -16.86 -27.97 20.97
C VAL A 414 -16.81 -28.70 22.30
N ALA A 415 -17.83 -28.48 23.12
CA ALA A 415 -18.05 -29.19 24.38
C ALA A 415 -19.57 -29.27 24.65
N ASP A 416 -19.98 -30.13 25.60
CA ASP A 416 -21.40 -30.29 26.01
C ASP A 416 -21.99 -28.98 26.56
N ALA A 417 -21.16 -28.12 27.16
CA ALA A 417 -21.54 -26.81 27.65
C ALA A 417 -20.63 -25.71 27.17
N ARG A 418 -21.09 -24.46 27.21
CA ARG A 418 -20.32 -23.28 26.83
C ARG A 418 -19.59 -22.63 28.01
N TYR A 419 -20.00 -22.92 29.24
CA TYR A 419 -19.47 -22.36 30.48
C TYR A 419 -19.53 -23.41 31.60
N GLY A 420 -18.83 -23.14 32.72
CA GLY A 420 -18.78 -24.02 33.87
C GLY A 420 -17.86 -25.24 33.70
N VAL A 421 -17.85 -26.12 34.70
CA VAL A 421 -17.00 -27.32 34.71
C VAL A 421 -17.30 -28.24 33.52
N GLU A 422 -18.53 -28.27 33.06
CA GLU A 422 -18.98 -29.08 31.94
C GLU A 422 -18.39 -28.60 30.60
N ALA A 423 -17.99 -27.33 30.50
CA ALA A 423 -17.35 -26.78 29.32
C ALA A 423 -15.91 -27.30 29.07
N ILE A 424 -15.31 -27.88 30.10
CA ILE A 424 -13.91 -28.38 30.09
C ILE A 424 -13.81 -29.84 30.52
N ASN A 425 -14.90 -30.58 30.47
CA ASN A 425 -14.95 -32.02 30.77
C ASN A 425 -14.41 -32.85 29.59
N HIS A 426 -14.60 -34.14 29.66
CA HIS A 426 -14.13 -35.12 28.64
C HIS A 426 -14.79 -34.94 27.26
N SER A 427 -15.86 -34.19 27.12
CA SER A 427 -16.52 -33.86 25.83
C SER A 427 -15.79 -32.77 25.03
N LEU A 428 -14.88 -32.05 25.66
CA LEU A 428 -14.13 -30.96 25.03
C LEU A 428 -13.22 -31.51 23.93
N GLN A 429 -13.45 -31.08 22.70
CA GLN A 429 -12.69 -31.48 21.53
C GLN A 429 -12.58 -30.36 20.48
N PHE A 430 -11.56 -30.45 19.66
CA PHE A 430 -11.45 -29.67 18.43
C PHE A 430 -12.22 -30.39 17.32
N MET A 431 -13.08 -29.66 16.61
CA MET A 431 -13.84 -30.17 15.47
C MET A 431 -13.46 -29.37 14.21
N GLU A 432 -12.98 -30.07 13.19
CA GLU A 432 -12.68 -29.45 11.91
C GLU A 432 -13.96 -28.91 11.25
N GLN A 433 -13.87 -27.67 10.80
CA GLN A 433 -14.95 -26.96 10.10
C GLN A 433 -14.34 -25.94 9.14
N ALA A 434 -14.67 -26.06 7.84
CA ALA A 434 -14.06 -25.25 6.78
C ALA A 434 -14.20 -23.72 6.98
N ASN A 435 -15.29 -23.28 7.63
CA ASN A 435 -15.55 -21.87 7.94
C ASN A 435 -15.29 -21.54 9.42
N GLY A 436 -14.50 -22.36 10.13
CA GLY A 436 -14.14 -22.12 11.53
C GLY A 436 -13.14 -20.95 11.66
N GLU A 437 -13.13 -20.35 12.84
CA GLU A 437 -12.24 -19.23 13.19
C GLU A 437 -11.02 -19.66 14.01
N PHE A 438 -10.92 -20.94 14.37
CA PHE A 438 -9.79 -21.50 15.08
C PHE A 438 -8.80 -22.12 14.10
N TYR A 439 -7.69 -21.42 13.84
CA TYR A 439 -6.60 -21.84 12.96
C TYR A 439 -5.52 -22.54 13.77
N VAL A 440 -5.19 -23.78 13.42
CA VAL A 440 -4.25 -24.63 14.16
C VAL A 440 -3.14 -25.10 13.22
N TRP A 441 -1.90 -24.78 13.56
CA TRP A 441 -0.69 -25.27 12.87
C TRP A 441 -0.11 -26.53 13.54
N LYS A 442 -0.40 -26.73 14.84
CA LYS A 442 0.05 -27.90 15.59
C LYS A 442 -0.92 -28.20 16.70
N LEU A 443 -1.45 -29.40 16.67
CA LEU A 443 -2.30 -29.91 17.75
C LEU A 443 -1.49 -30.19 19.04
N PRO A 444 -2.11 -30.15 20.21
CA PRO A 444 -1.43 -30.51 21.46
C PRO A 444 -0.97 -31.96 21.40
N ASP A 445 0.28 -32.21 21.79
CA ASP A 445 0.81 -33.54 21.92
C ASP A 445 0.30 -34.18 23.23
N LYS A 446 -0.53 -35.18 23.10
CA LYS A 446 -1.12 -35.96 24.22
C LYS A 446 -0.51 -37.35 24.39
N THR A 447 0.41 -37.72 23.52
CA THR A 447 0.95 -39.10 23.45
C THR A 447 2.36 -39.22 24.00
N SER A 448 3.12 -38.12 24.06
CA SER A 448 4.48 -38.10 24.60
C SER A 448 4.50 -37.62 26.05
N GLN A 449 5.70 -37.59 26.64
CA GLN A 449 5.94 -36.97 27.95
C GLN A 449 5.34 -35.57 28.02
N LEU A 450 4.46 -35.31 29.00
CA LEU A 450 3.93 -33.99 29.26
C LEU A 450 5.00 -33.11 29.94
N TYR A 451 4.94 -31.80 29.68
CA TYR A 451 5.87 -30.83 30.21
C TYR A 451 5.12 -29.68 30.90
N ASN A 452 5.58 -29.27 32.07
CA ASN A 452 5.19 -28.03 32.72
C ASN A 452 5.65 -26.83 31.88
N ASP A 453 4.89 -25.74 31.90
CA ASP A 453 5.21 -24.49 31.24
C ASP A 453 5.51 -24.59 29.70
N ARG A 454 5.01 -25.69 29.08
CA ARG A 454 5.15 -25.92 27.65
C ARG A 454 4.26 -24.98 26.85
N TYR A 455 2.98 -24.88 27.18
CA TYR A 455 2.03 -24.07 26.44
C TYR A 455 1.63 -22.83 27.23
N VAL A 456 1.62 -21.70 26.55
CA VAL A 456 1.06 -20.43 27.06
C VAL A 456 -0.08 -20.01 26.15
N VAL A 457 -1.24 -19.76 26.73
CA VAL A 457 -2.44 -19.31 26.04
C VAL A 457 -2.73 -17.88 26.49
N SER A 458 -2.71 -16.92 25.60
CA SER A 458 -3.08 -15.53 25.85
C SER A 458 -4.44 -15.22 25.26
N LEU A 459 -5.20 -14.36 25.93
CA LEU A 459 -6.47 -13.82 25.47
C LEU A 459 -6.44 -12.30 25.52
N ASP A 460 -6.66 -11.69 24.37
CA ASP A 460 -7.05 -10.30 24.21
C ASP A 460 -8.57 -10.21 24.00
N ILE A 461 -9.25 -9.38 24.79
CA ILE A 461 -10.71 -9.33 24.81
C ILE A 461 -11.21 -8.16 23.98
N GLY A 462 -11.85 -8.46 22.85
CA GLY A 462 -12.59 -7.51 22.03
C GLY A 462 -14.03 -7.28 22.46
N GLY A 463 -14.85 -6.82 21.53
CA GLY A 463 -16.28 -6.60 21.73
C GLY A 463 -17.16 -7.70 21.13
N SER A 464 -18.43 -7.75 21.56
CA SER A 464 -19.39 -8.76 21.08
C SER A 464 -20.08 -8.41 19.75
N GLY A 465 -19.96 -7.20 19.24
CA GLY A 465 -20.63 -6.75 18.00
C GLY A 465 -19.79 -6.93 16.74
N ASN A 466 -20.40 -7.23 15.60
CA ASN A 466 -19.73 -7.40 14.30
C ASN A 466 -18.88 -6.19 13.79
N LYS A 467 -18.92 -5.07 14.50
CA LYS A 467 -18.10 -3.87 14.24
C LYS A 467 -17.13 -3.55 15.39
N ALA A 468 -17.08 -4.40 16.40
CA ALA A 468 -16.18 -4.27 17.54
C ALA A 468 -14.82 -4.94 17.21
N ASP A 469 -13.81 -4.67 18.03
CA ASP A 469 -12.54 -5.36 17.97
C ASP A 469 -12.73 -6.87 18.22
N TRP A 470 -11.87 -7.70 17.65
CA TRP A 470 -11.93 -9.15 17.78
C TRP A 470 -11.45 -9.58 19.18
N SER A 471 -12.08 -10.61 19.73
CA SER A 471 -11.44 -11.37 20.80
C SER A 471 -10.46 -12.37 20.17
N VAL A 472 -9.23 -12.39 20.66
CA VAL A 472 -8.16 -13.21 20.07
C VAL A 472 -7.49 -14.06 21.12
N ILE A 473 -7.45 -15.37 20.89
CA ILE A 473 -6.67 -16.33 21.67
C ILE A 473 -5.44 -16.76 20.83
N ARG A 474 -4.26 -16.69 21.46
CA ARG A 474 -3.01 -17.17 20.86
C ARG A 474 -2.41 -18.29 21.70
N VAL A 475 -1.87 -19.30 21.06
CA VAL A 475 -1.20 -20.43 21.72
C VAL A 475 0.27 -20.49 21.30
N LEU A 476 1.16 -20.44 22.28
CA LEU A 476 2.61 -20.57 22.09
C LEU A 476 3.10 -21.91 22.64
N ASP A 477 3.77 -22.73 21.81
CA ASP A 477 4.48 -23.96 22.22
C ASP A 477 5.95 -23.62 22.52
N ARG A 478 6.37 -23.80 23.74
CA ARG A 478 7.72 -23.50 24.24
C ARG A 478 8.63 -24.74 24.31
N LEU A 479 8.19 -25.92 23.84
CA LEU A 479 8.92 -27.16 24.02
C LEU A 479 10.38 -27.09 23.57
N MET A 480 10.62 -26.41 22.42
CA MET A 480 11.98 -26.33 21.85
C MET A 480 12.95 -25.49 22.68
N VAL A 481 12.44 -24.65 23.59
CA VAL A 481 13.27 -23.83 24.48
C VAL A 481 14.17 -24.69 25.37
N LYS A 482 13.70 -25.89 25.78
CA LYS A 482 14.49 -26.84 26.57
C LYS A 482 15.78 -27.32 25.89
N ASP A 483 15.81 -27.30 24.56
CA ASP A 483 16.92 -27.74 23.72
C ASP A 483 17.69 -26.57 23.11
N GLY A 484 17.48 -25.35 23.61
CA GLY A 484 18.11 -24.12 23.10
C GLY A 484 17.48 -23.59 21.81
N GLY A 485 16.31 -24.12 21.39
CA GLY A 485 15.51 -23.57 20.29
C GLY A 485 14.60 -22.43 20.71
N VAL A 486 13.72 -22.02 19.82
CA VAL A 486 12.79 -20.90 20.03
C VAL A 486 11.33 -21.38 20.13
N PRO A 487 10.46 -20.67 20.86
CA PRO A 487 9.04 -20.98 20.94
C PRO A 487 8.35 -20.74 19.61
N GLU A 488 7.19 -21.38 19.38
CA GLU A 488 6.42 -21.34 18.16
C GLU A 488 4.95 -21.04 18.43
N PHE A 489 4.36 -20.06 17.73
CA PHE A 489 2.91 -19.89 17.73
C PHE A 489 2.25 -21.00 16.94
N VAL A 490 1.42 -21.79 17.60
CA VAL A 490 0.82 -23.02 17.06
C VAL A 490 -0.67 -22.93 16.81
N ALA A 491 -1.35 -21.92 17.35
CA ALA A 491 -2.76 -21.70 17.08
C ALA A 491 -3.18 -20.24 17.28
N THR A 492 -4.22 -19.83 16.52
CA THR A 492 -4.89 -18.52 16.60
C THR A 492 -6.40 -18.73 16.52
N TYR A 493 -7.15 -18.20 17.47
CA TYR A 493 -8.60 -18.23 17.47
C TYR A 493 -9.14 -16.81 17.53
N ARG A 494 -9.89 -16.38 16.52
CA ARG A 494 -10.56 -15.05 16.46
C ARG A 494 -12.06 -15.24 16.49
N PHE A 495 -12.74 -14.45 17.29
CA PHE A 495 -14.20 -14.56 17.42
C PHE A 495 -14.82 -13.31 18.03
N HIS A 496 -16.15 -13.20 17.90
CA HIS A 496 -16.98 -12.22 18.62
C HIS A 496 -17.95 -12.98 19.51
N LEU A 497 -17.75 -12.93 20.81
CA LEU A 497 -18.62 -13.53 21.83
C LEU A 497 -18.84 -12.53 22.98
N ASP A 498 -19.87 -12.76 23.78
CA ASP A 498 -20.05 -12.03 25.03
C ASP A 498 -18.86 -12.30 25.97
N GLN A 499 -18.55 -11.36 26.83
CA GLN A 499 -17.30 -11.38 27.60
C GLN A 499 -17.16 -12.63 28.51
N ASP A 500 -18.24 -13.10 29.10
CA ASP A 500 -18.28 -14.33 29.89
C ASP A 500 -17.95 -15.56 29.03
N LEU A 501 -18.60 -15.70 27.89
CA LEU A 501 -18.32 -16.80 26.94
C LEU A 501 -16.90 -16.72 26.35
N THR A 502 -16.36 -15.51 26.16
CA THR A 502 -14.99 -15.28 25.71
C THR A 502 -13.98 -15.88 26.69
N ALA A 503 -14.15 -15.63 28.00
CA ALA A 503 -13.27 -16.19 29.01
C ALA A 503 -13.34 -17.73 29.07
N TRP A 504 -14.53 -18.30 29.01
CA TRP A 504 -14.71 -19.75 28.97
C TRP A 504 -14.13 -20.37 27.71
N ARG A 505 -14.20 -19.68 26.57
CA ARG A 505 -13.54 -20.13 25.33
C ARG A 505 -12.02 -20.21 25.49
N ALA A 506 -11.42 -19.24 26.17
CA ALA A 506 -10.00 -19.28 26.48
C ALA A 506 -9.62 -20.42 27.43
N VAL A 507 -10.44 -20.69 28.42
CA VAL A 507 -10.28 -21.87 29.34
C VAL A 507 -10.38 -23.17 28.55
N GLN A 508 -11.32 -23.29 27.61
CA GLN A 508 -11.42 -24.46 26.73
C GLN A 508 -10.13 -24.70 25.91
N VAL A 509 -9.59 -23.63 25.29
CA VAL A 509 -8.35 -23.74 24.54
C VAL A 509 -7.18 -24.08 25.44
N ALA A 510 -7.06 -23.45 26.60
CA ALA A 510 -6.00 -23.74 27.56
C ALA A 510 -6.07 -25.19 28.08
N LYS A 511 -7.26 -25.67 28.38
CA LYS A 511 -7.51 -27.07 28.76
C LYS A 511 -7.14 -28.06 27.64
N PHE A 512 -7.53 -27.75 26.40
CA PHE A 512 -7.23 -28.55 25.23
C PHE A 512 -5.72 -28.68 25.00
N TYR A 513 -4.95 -27.58 25.24
CA TYR A 513 -3.48 -27.56 25.18
C TYR A 513 -2.81 -27.95 26.52
N ASN A 514 -3.27 -29.07 27.12
CA ASN A 514 -2.64 -29.74 28.26
C ASN A 514 -2.58 -28.87 29.52
N ASP A 515 -3.68 -28.23 29.88
CA ASP A 515 -3.76 -27.31 31.02
C ASP A 515 -2.72 -26.17 30.97
N ALA A 516 -2.62 -25.53 29.80
CA ALA A 516 -1.69 -24.44 29.53
C ALA A 516 -1.82 -23.27 30.52
N LEU A 517 -0.75 -22.50 30.72
CA LEU A 517 -0.84 -21.24 31.46
C LEU A 517 -1.76 -20.28 30.71
N LEU A 518 -2.85 -19.85 31.31
CA LEU A 518 -3.80 -18.92 30.71
C LEU A 518 -3.54 -17.47 31.17
N VAL A 519 -3.26 -16.60 30.22
CA VAL A 519 -2.97 -15.18 30.42
C VAL A 519 -4.11 -14.36 29.81
N VAL A 520 -4.95 -13.76 30.63
CA VAL A 520 -6.08 -12.93 30.18
C VAL A 520 -5.75 -11.46 30.32
N GLU A 521 -5.98 -10.65 29.26
CA GLU A 521 -5.84 -9.20 29.36
C GLU A 521 -6.97 -8.58 30.20
N ARG A 522 -6.61 -7.74 31.17
CA ARG A 522 -7.53 -7.20 32.15
C ARG A 522 -8.20 -5.86 31.78
N ASN A 523 -7.63 -5.09 30.87
CA ASN A 523 -8.06 -3.70 30.61
C ASN A 523 -9.41 -3.60 29.91
N SER A 524 -9.71 -4.54 29.05
CA SER A 524 -10.96 -4.59 28.28
C SER A 524 -12.20 -4.77 29.15
N LEU A 525 -12.01 -5.22 30.38
CA LEU A 525 -13.05 -5.41 31.39
C LEU A 525 -13.42 -4.11 32.15
N ARG A 526 -12.75 -2.97 31.85
CA ARG A 526 -12.97 -1.67 32.49
C ARG A 526 -13.81 -0.71 31.65
N ARG A 527 -14.99 -1.06 31.13
CA ARG A 527 -15.95 -0.04 30.67
C ARG A 527 -16.70 0.54 31.85
N LYS A 528 -16.65 1.87 32.02
CA LYS A 528 -17.51 2.64 32.90
C LYS A 528 -18.99 2.45 32.50
N GLY A 529 -19.64 1.44 33.07
CA GLY A 529 -21.06 1.43 33.22
C GLY A 529 -21.42 2.31 34.40
N THR A 530 -22.55 2.95 34.36
CA THR A 530 -23.09 3.90 35.38
C THR A 530 -23.34 3.30 36.77
N GLU A 531 -23.00 2.02 36.98
CA GLU A 531 -23.08 1.33 38.29
C GLU A 531 -21.83 0.45 38.46
N GLY A 532 -20.97 0.89 39.34
CA GLY A 532 -19.61 0.44 39.49
C GLY A 532 -19.40 -0.94 40.14
N ASN A 533 -19.58 -2.06 39.45
CA ASN A 533 -19.15 -3.36 39.97
C ASN A 533 -18.93 -4.49 38.95
N TYR A 534 -18.80 -4.23 37.65
CA TYR A 534 -18.73 -5.31 36.65
C TYR A 534 -17.29 -5.75 36.25
N THR A 535 -16.26 -5.27 36.88
CA THR A 535 -14.86 -5.52 36.44
C THR A 535 -14.27 -6.83 36.96
N LEU A 536 -14.92 -7.52 37.87
CA LEU A 536 -14.39 -8.69 38.55
C LEU A 536 -14.95 -10.04 38.04
N THR A 537 -16.13 -10.04 37.44
CA THR A 537 -16.96 -11.23 37.23
C THR A 537 -16.36 -12.29 36.29
N VAL A 538 -15.67 -11.92 35.23
CA VAL A 538 -15.24 -12.91 34.22
C VAL A 538 -14.04 -13.73 34.70
N LEU A 539 -13.06 -13.08 35.34
CA LEU A 539 -11.90 -13.79 35.90
C LEU A 539 -12.28 -14.56 37.17
N ASP A 540 -13.17 -14.02 37.97
CA ASP A 540 -13.60 -14.64 39.21
C ASP A 540 -14.38 -15.96 38.96
N GLU A 541 -15.16 -16.04 37.89
CA GLU A 541 -15.88 -17.25 37.53
C GLU A 541 -14.94 -18.41 37.09
N ILE A 542 -13.81 -18.11 36.48
CA ILE A 542 -12.89 -19.14 35.97
C ILE A 542 -11.78 -19.52 36.96
N VAL A 543 -11.48 -18.66 37.95
CA VAL A 543 -10.40 -18.88 38.94
C VAL A 543 -10.59 -20.18 39.71
N ASP A 544 -11.82 -20.43 40.18
CA ASP A 544 -12.13 -21.62 40.96
C ASP A 544 -12.14 -22.92 40.15
N VAL A 545 -12.29 -22.82 38.82
CA VAL A 545 -12.44 -23.95 37.92
C VAL A 545 -11.15 -24.26 37.16
N TYR A 546 -10.38 -23.20 36.85
CA TYR A 546 -9.12 -23.32 36.11
C TYR A 546 -7.95 -22.71 36.89
N PRO A 547 -7.19 -23.49 37.65
CA PRO A 547 -6.19 -22.97 38.59
C PRO A 547 -4.91 -22.44 37.90
N ASN A 548 -4.63 -22.79 36.62
CA ASN A 548 -3.42 -22.38 35.92
C ASN A 548 -3.58 -21.00 35.23
N LEU A 549 -4.00 -20.00 36.02
CA LEU A 549 -4.15 -18.62 35.60
C LEU A 549 -2.91 -17.78 35.93
N TYR A 550 -2.51 -16.94 35.01
CA TYR A 550 -1.46 -15.95 35.24
C TYR A 550 -1.90 -14.88 36.27
N TYR A 551 -1.06 -14.61 37.24
CA TYR A 551 -1.21 -13.54 38.20
C TYR A 551 0.08 -12.72 38.34
N ARG A 552 -0.06 -11.45 38.69
CA ARG A 552 1.00 -10.44 38.63
C ARG A 552 1.71 -10.18 39.96
N ASP A 553 1.21 -10.71 41.06
CA ASP A 553 1.71 -10.33 42.37
C ASP A 553 2.98 -11.09 42.75
N ASP A 554 3.81 -10.41 43.56
CA ASP A 554 5.00 -10.98 44.18
C ASP A 554 4.57 -12.20 45.03
N PRO A 555 5.18 -13.37 44.82
CA PRO A 555 4.89 -14.58 45.60
C PRO A 555 4.95 -14.35 47.13
N ASP A 556 5.81 -13.46 47.59
CA ASP A 556 5.96 -13.18 49.02
C ASP A 556 4.74 -12.42 49.60
N LYS A 557 4.10 -11.55 48.81
CA LYS A 557 2.84 -10.89 49.21
C LYS A 557 1.67 -11.86 49.32
N ILE A 558 1.64 -12.88 48.45
CA ILE A 558 0.62 -13.93 48.52
C ILE A 558 0.80 -14.75 49.77
N LYS A 559 2.04 -15.05 50.19
CA LYS A 559 2.36 -15.72 51.48
C LYS A 559 1.93 -14.88 52.70
N GLU A 560 1.91 -13.55 52.57
CA GLU A 560 1.41 -12.63 53.56
C GLU A 560 -0.13 -12.53 53.61
N GLY A 561 -0.85 -13.32 52.80
CA GLY A 561 -2.33 -13.39 52.77
C GLY A 561 -2.98 -12.35 51.87
N ILE A 562 -2.23 -11.69 50.97
CA ILE A 562 -2.81 -10.78 49.97
C ILE A 562 -3.32 -11.64 48.79
N PRO A 563 -4.60 -11.54 48.41
CA PRO A 563 -5.15 -12.34 47.34
C PRO A 563 -4.48 -11.99 46.01
N PRO A 564 -4.16 -13.00 45.15
CA PRO A 564 -3.53 -12.79 43.87
C PRO A 564 -4.37 -11.94 42.92
N ARG A 565 -3.73 -11.03 42.18
CA ARG A 565 -4.38 -10.23 41.17
C ARG A 565 -4.22 -10.91 39.79
N TYR A 566 -5.24 -11.66 39.42
CA TYR A 566 -5.24 -12.40 38.17
C TYR A 566 -5.29 -11.49 36.94
N GLY A 567 -4.69 -11.98 35.85
CA GLY A 567 -4.67 -11.35 34.53
C GLY A 567 -3.54 -10.36 34.30
N PHE A 568 -3.25 -10.10 33.03
CA PHE A 568 -2.25 -9.15 32.56
C PHE A 568 -2.85 -7.75 32.45
N PHE A 569 -2.18 -6.76 33.01
CA PHE A 569 -2.65 -5.37 32.96
C PHE A 569 -1.87 -4.59 31.92
N THR A 570 -2.55 -4.07 30.89
CA THR A 570 -1.95 -3.28 29.82
C THR A 570 -2.10 -1.79 30.11
N ASP A 571 -1.04 -1.17 30.56
CA ASP A 571 -0.88 0.29 30.67
C ASP A 571 0.17 0.77 29.65
N ARG A 572 0.46 2.07 29.64
CA ARG A 572 1.43 2.66 28.73
C ARG A 572 2.81 2.00 28.85
N ASN A 573 3.27 1.73 30.05
CA ASN A 573 4.60 1.16 30.30
C ASN A 573 4.64 -0.32 29.85
N ASN A 574 3.60 -1.08 30.13
CA ASN A 574 3.52 -2.48 29.73
C ASN A 574 3.36 -2.63 28.22
N LYS A 575 2.67 -1.68 27.53
CA LYS A 575 2.66 -1.63 26.05
C LYS A 575 4.06 -1.45 25.46
N GLU A 576 4.89 -0.61 26.04
CA GLU A 576 6.29 -0.47 25.64
C GLU A 576 7.10 -1.78 25.78
N LEU A 577 6.86 -2.53 26.86
CA LEU A 577 7.50 -3.83 27.08
C LEU A 577 7.06 -4.87 26.05
N ILE A 578 5.76 -4.89 25.73
CA ILE A 578 5.18 -5.73 24.64
C ILE A 578 5.85 -5.41 23.31
N VAL A 579 5.89 -4.12 22.93
CA VAL A 579 6.53 -3.66 21.68
C VAL A 579 8.00 -4.07 21.64
N THR A 580 8.71 -3.93 22.77
CA THR A 580 10.13 -4.30 22.89
C THR A 580 10.34 -5.80 22.73
N ALA A 581 9.49 -6.64 23.32
CA ALA A 581 9.55 -8.09 23.21
C ALA A 581 9.32 -8.53 21.75
N ILE A 582 8.31 -7.99 21.08
CA ILE A 582 8.05 -8.28 19.66
C ILE A 582 9.21 -7.79 18.78
N ASN A 583 9.72 -6.57 18.97
CA ASN A 583 10.85 -6.03 18.21
C ASN A 583 12.11 -6.89 18.34
N ARG A 584 12.46 -7.29 19.55
CA ARG A 584 13.57 -8.21 19.77
C ARG A 584 13.31 -9.55 19.10
N GLY A 585 12.11 -10.08 19.27
CA GLY A 585 11.72 -11.36 18.68
C GLY A 585 11.79 -11.38 17.16
N LEU A 586 11.35 -10.33 16.48
CA LEU A 586 11.43 -10.18 15.03
C LEU A 586 12.89 -10.00 14.54
N ARG A 587 13.67 -9.14 15.23
CA ARG A 587 15.05 -8.85 14.86
C ARG A 587 15.96 -10.07 15.01
N GLU A 588 15.84 -10.79 16.13
CA GLU A 588 16.73 -11.89 16.53
C GLU A 588 16.14 -13.27 16.17
N LEU A 589 14.94 -13.30 15.60
CA LEU A 589 14.19 -14.52 15.29
C LEU A 589 14.02 -15.42 16.52
N CYS A 590 13.67 -14.81 17.67
CA CYS A 590 13.52 -15.49 18.96
C CYS A 590 12.20 -16.26 19.11
N PHE A 591 11.33 -16.23 18.12
CA PHE A 591 10.11 -17.04 18.04
C PHE A 591 9.81 -17.39 16.58
N ILE A 592 8.87 -18.31 16.36
CA ILE A 592 8.36 -18.67 15.05
C ILE A 592 6.91 -18.23 14.94
N GLU A 593 6.62 -17.33 13.95
CA GLU A 593 5.26 -16.93 13.60
C GLU A 593 4.75 -17.74 12.41
N ARG A 594 3.53 -18.28 12.54
CA ARG A 594 2.87 -19.05 11.49
C ARG A 594 1.75 -18.27 10.80
N ASP A 595 1.17 -17.29 11.49
CA ASP A 595 0.00 -16.55 11.05
C ASP A 595 0.41 -15.23 10.38
N ILE A 596 0.20 -15.11 9.07
CA ILE A 596 0.49 -13.88 8.32
C ILE A 596 -0.28 -12.66 8.86
N ARG A 597 -1.46 -12.87 9.46
CA ARG A 597 -2.28 -11.76 9.99
C ARG A 597 -1.55 -11.01 11.12
N MET A 598 -0.82 -11.72 12.00
CA MET A 598 0.01 -11.10 13.03
C MET A 598 1.11 -10.22 12.44
N LEU A 599 1.80 -10.66 11.39
CA LEU A 599 2.83 -9.88 10.72
C LEU A 599 2.25 -8.65 10.00
N ASN A 600 1.05 -8.76 9.44
CA ASN A 600 0.33 -7.62 8.88
C ASN A 600 0.01 -6.58 9.97
N GLU A 601 -0.46 -7.00 11.15
CA GLU A 601 -0.71 -6.10 12.28
C GLU A 601 0.59 -5.45 12.77
N CYS A 602 1.73 -6.15 12.80
CA CYS A 602 3.04 -5.53 13.05
C CYS A 602 3.36 -4.41 12.04
N GLY A 603 2.97 -4.59 10.78
CA GLY A 603 3.11 -3.60 9.72
C GLY A 603 2.27 -2.34 9.94
N PHE A 604 1.18 -2.41 10.70
CA PHE A 604 0.26 -1.30 10.98
C PHE A 604 0.43 -0.68 12.38
N TYR A 605 1.34 -1.20 13.19
CA TYR A 605 1.55 -0.74 14.57
C TYR A 605 2.57 0.39 14.62
N GLU A 606 2.22 1.51 15.28
CA GLU A 606 3.04 2.72 15.30
C GLU A 606 3.03 3.43 16.67
N LEU A 607 4.04 4.26 16.91
CA LEU A 607 4.03 5.23 17.98
C LEU A 607 3.21 6.46 17.54
N LYS A 608 2.10 6.70 18.20
CA LYS A 608 1.19 7.82 17.92
C LYS A 608 1.77 9.16 18.40
N PRO A 609 1.28 10.30 17.88
CA PRO A 609 1.78 11.63 18.29
C PRO A 609 1.61 11.94 19.79
N ASP A 610 0.68 11.27 20.48
CA ASP A 610 0.48 11.39 21.93
C ASP A 610 1.48 10.54 22.74
N GLY A 611 2.40 9.86 22.05
CA GLY A 611 3.42 8.99 22.63
C GLY A 611 2.90 7.64 23.10
N THR A 612 1.73 7.18 22.62
CA THR A 612 1.20 5.84 22.85
C THR A 612 1.42 4.96 21.63
N TYR A 613 1.60 3.66 21.83
CA TYR A 613 1.63 2.68 20.75
C TYR A 613 0.22 2.18 20.41
N GLY A 614 -0.04 1.90 19.13
CA GLY A 614 -1.30 1.31 18.68
C GLY A 614 -1.35 1.15 17.16
N ALA A 615 -2.35 0.43 16.67
CA ALA A 615 -2.60 0.33 15.26
C ALA A 615 -2.97 1.69 14.66
N ILE A 616 -2.67 1.87 13.37
CA ILE A 616 -3.14 3.04 12.61
C ILE A 616 -4.66 3.06 12.53
N ASP A 617 -5.25 4.23 12.35
CA ASP A 617 -6.70 4.38 12.36
C ASP A 617 -7.38 3.49 11.30
N GLY A 618 -8.33 2.68 11.75
CA GLY A 618 -9.09 1.75 10.92
C GLY A 618 -8.44 0.38 10.71
N GLN A 619 -7.34 0.10 11.38
CA GLN A 619 -6.72 -1.23 11.46
C GLN A 619 -6.84 -1.80 12.87
N HIS A 620 -6.70 -3.12 12.97
CA HIS A 620 -6.80 -3.87 14.22
C HIS A 620 -5.40 -4.26 14.72
N ASP A 621 -5.24 -4.41 16.04
CA ASP A 621 -4.04 -4.89 16.72
C ASP A 621 -4.31 -6.05 17.70
N ASP A 622 -5.42 -6.75 17.51
CA ASP A 622 -5.91 -7.77 18.46
C ASP A 622 -5.00 -9.01 18.50
N ILE A 623 -4.55 -9.50 17.31
CA ILE A 623 -3.59 -10.62 17.24
C ILE A 623 -2.23 -10.18 17.75
N TYR A 624 -1.81 -8.98 17.41
CA TYR A 624 -0.56 -8.38 17.86
C TYR A 624 -0.51 -8.28 19.39
N MET A 625 -1.56 -7.73 20.02
CA MET A 625 -1.63 -7.56 21.48
C MET A 625 -1.61 -8.91 22.19
N SER A 626 -2.45 -9.85 21.77
CA SER A 626 -2.45 -11.20 22.33
C SER A 626 -1.09 -11.90 22.18
N SER A 627 -0.43 -11.78 21.01
CA SER A 627 0.90 -12.35 20.77
C SER A 627 1.98 -11.72 21.63
N GLY A 628 1.96 -10.39 21.77
CA GLY A 628 2.94 -9.66 22.55
C GLY A 628 2.85 -9.93 24.05
N ILE A 629 1.64 -10.04 24.58
CA ILE A 629 1.40 -10.47 25.96
C ILE A 629 1.96 -11.89 26.17
N ASN A 630 1.71 -12.80 25.23
CA ASN A 630 2.17 -14.18 25.30
C ASN A 630 3.71 -14.27 25.29
N LEU A 631 4.37 -13.56 24.37
CA LEU A 631 5.83 -13.50 24.29
C LEU A 631 6.44 -12.93 25.57
N TYR A 632 5.93 -11.80 26.03
CA TYR A 632 6.44 -11.13 27.24
C TYR A 632 6.34 -12.03 28.49
N VAL A 633 5.19 -12.70 28.68
CA VAL A 633 5.02 -13.63 29.82
C VAL A 633 5.91 -14.87 29.63
N SER A 634 6.00 -15.40 28.41
CA SER A 634 6.83 -16.57 28.10
C SER A 634 8.30 -16.39 28.46
N GLU A 635 8.83 -15.16 28.29
CA GLU A 635 10.23 -14.86 28.62
C GLU A 635 10.52 -14.91 30.14
N GLN A 636 9.48 -14.78 30.95
CA GLN A 636 9.62 -14.82 32.43
C GLN A 636 9.42 -16.23 33.01
N LEU A 637 8.94 -17.17 32.21
CA LEU A 637 8.69 -18.54 32.66
C LEU A 637 9.96 -19.39 32.64
N PRO A 638 10.08 -20.35 33.56
CA PRO A 638 11.15 -21.32 33.54
C PRO A 638 11.16 -22.17 32.26
N ILE A 639 12.28 -22.79 31.97
CA ILE A 639 12.39 -23.74 30.85
C ILE A 639 11.42 -24.91 31.07
N PRO A 640 10.70 -25.37 30.01
CA PRO A 640 9.78 -26.50 30.14
C PRO A 640 10.45 -27.73 30.73
N THR A 641 9.88 -28.27 31.81
CA THR A 641 10.38 -29.47 32.52
C THR A 641 9.41 -30.60 32.43
N PRO A 642 9.88 -31.86 32.33
CA PRO A 642 9.01 -33.04 32.32
C PRO A 642 8.06 -33.04 33.52
N MET A 643 6.78 -33.27 33.28
CA MET A 643 5.81 -33.47 34.37
C MET A 643 6.12 -34.78 35.07
N LEU A 644 6.47 -34.72 36.33
CA LEU A 644 6.46 -35.89 37.21
C LEU A 644 4.99 -36.22 37.49
N SER A 645 4.67 -37.46 37.73
CA SER A 645 3.29 -37.90 38.12
C SER A 645 2.98 -37.49 39.56
N LEU A 646 2.93 -36.19 39.78
CA LEU A 646 2.58 -35.59 41.07
C LEU A 646 1.08 -35.31 41.11
N THR A 647 0.49 -35.35 42.29
CA THR A 647 -0.90 -34.92 42.49
C THR A 647 -1.04 -33.39 42.30
N THR A 648 -2.24 -32.92 42.03
CA THR A 648 -2.50 -31.48 41.80
C THR A 648 -2.04 -30.58 42.97
N GLU A 649 -2.09 -31.08 44.20
CA GLU A 649 -1.64 -30.37 45.40
C GLU A 649 -0.12 -30.30 45.49
N GLU A 650 0.59 -31.35 45.11
CA GLU A 650 2.05 -31.39 45.04
C GLU A 650 2.58 -30.46 43.91
N HIS A 651 1.82 -30.35 42.83
CA HIS A 651 2.13 -29.42 41.72
C HIS A 651 2.06 -27.95 42.15
N GLN A 652 1.05 -27.58 42.95
CA GLN A 652 0.94 -26.22 43.51
C GLN A 652 2.06 -25.93 44.51
N GLN A 653 2.40 -26.89 45.35
CA GLN A 653 3.51 -26.75 46.30
C GLN A 653 4.88 -26.69 45.61
N PHE A 654 5.07 -27.41 44.52
CA PHE A 654 6.32 -27.39 43.73
C PHE A 654 6.51 -26.05 43.01
N ARG A 655 5.47 -25.46 42.43
CA ARG A 655 5.50 -24.11 41.87
C ARG A 655 5.91 -23.04 42.88
N VAL A 656 5.30 -23.05 44.05
CA VAL A 656 5.64 -22.12 45.15
C VAL A 656 7.10 -22.26 45.59
N ARG A 657 7.67 -23.47 45.52
CA ARG A 657 9.09 -23.72 45.86
C ARG A 657 10.10 -23.28 44.82
N THR A 658 9.78 -23.42 43.52
CA THR A 658 10.69 -23.03 42.44
C THR A 658 10.72 -21.51 42.21
N GLU A 659 9.63 -20.79 42.46
CA GLU A 659 9.56 -19.34 42.39
C GLU A 659 10.21 -18.62 43.59
N SER A 660 10.45 -19.33 44.71
CA SER A 660 11.18 -18.78 45.87
C SER A 660 12.69 -18.94 45.80
N SER A 661 13.27 -19.47 44.74
CA SER A 661 14.69 -19.72 44.60
C SER A 661 15.43 -18.81 43.60
N PHE A 662 14.81 -17.73 43.17
CA PHE A 662 15.44 -16.69 42.37
C PHE A 662 15.24 -15.29 42.95
#